data_9ae614e7ba3e22750f264e94b665bcc9
#
_entry.id   9ae614e7ba3e22750f264e94b665bcc9
#
_cell.length_a   1.000
_cell.length_b   1.000
_cell.length_c   1.000
_cell.angle_alpha   90.00
_cell.angle_beta   90.00
_cell.angle_gamma   90.00
#
_symmetry.space_group_name_H-M   'P 1'
#
loop_
_entity.id
_entity.type
_entity.pdbx_description
1 polymer ?
#
loop_
_entity_poly.entity_id
_entity_poly.type
_entity_poly.pdbx_seq_one_letter_code
_entity_poly.pdbx_strand_id
1 'polypeptide(L)'
;MKPYILGLLKNLAHPGTIVGLVISLAIPFLIYLGPNVGHKDTIRTLDLYLPLPLFIVQFIAGIVLFATLNKDFREWIKGILPEKSISILMIVFTVIITIFAATQIEARHRVQSDESVFMSVAQNMYYNHESGTCNQGFFEDGKLKCVATSNSFKTKGLAFLYLLGMPLLGNDLHWIFHMELLMLPLAVLLMFLAVVAWTRQPLLAFFAALLTALQPTVLFQFRAMSVEPLYIFLSALSLLIFKWAYDRNTIRHWALLALSLAFFAQTRQETAFCLLAFIIFALPKLLDSKSAKAPTFFVTLSLFSVPALLTISYFQGFGFQGGEFEAHGHFLEDLSRNWTEMTKPLNKNGELENPFLTYFNYLFVVGAIYLLARAILGATKKNYFYLEILAFLLLYHIQTYMILENVSGDFSIQINQRYSLVMLPSMAFVGALPVAHLVQQTIASMSGKDSKQNAVTALLVTLVAGALFTAWTFHYKEDFNKNIMYNRNHLTIEEHEILRWLAEQPQKDRFFIYGRPWHFIGYGISSIHYDRARQMSTEELKNLVNKYQGEVYYIRGLDCWDSHTYHKKAVEHRIATTCDIFERDMDLEGVKNILITNNYWVQIAKFNGRKDFNPKNIIVVNEPELIQSAAEDSLSTTTALQYNFSLNEKATATSQWIYTVQVNGNIVSRAPYTKGNFSGNVKEDQLLPGYNQLEFIVQNPDNGKILADIQKFYFYNKTGAVKLTEFPYASHKQGWGSLHKNESIEGHNFKVDNKFYSEGLSTHAASETVFNIEGKFKTFKMAYGLDEESLCSDGVQLQVLADGKVIFDSGSFSYGKLKSLDLSIENVQVLTLKALPLKNIDCDHVDFINPTLIP
;
A
#
# COMPACT_ATOMS: atom_id res chain seq x y z
N MET A 1 -48.15 14.96 5.31
CA MET A 1 -47.00 14.31 5.94
C MET A 1 -47.39 13.23 6.93
N LYS A 2 -48.21 13.50 7.97
CA LYS A 2 -48.64 12.45 8.95
C LYS A 2 -49.23 11.17 8.34
N PRO A 3 -50.25 11.19 7.42
CA PRO A 3 -50.78 9.95 6.85
C PRO A 3 -49.78 9.17 5.97
N TYR A 4 -48.87 9.85 5.30
CA TYR A 4 -47.81 9.22 4.50
C TYR A 4 -46.80 8.48 5.40
N ILE A 5 -46.30 9.13 6.46
CA ILE A 5 -45.38 8.52 7.45
C ILE A 5 -46.04 7.29 8.11
N LEU A 6 -47.31 7.39 8.49
CA LEU A 6 -48.08 6.28 9.07
C LEU A 6 -48.20 5.10 8.07
N GLY A 7 -48.40 5.39 6.79
CA GLY A 7 -48.41 4.39 5.73
C GLY A 7 -47.05 3.65 5.58
N LEU A 8 -45.96 4.41 5.58
CA LEU A 8 -44.62 3.84 5.57
C LEU A 8 -44.32 2.96 6.77
N LEU A 9 -44.66 3.43 7.98
CA LEU A 9 -44.48 2.68 9.22
C LEU A 9 -45.31 1.38 9.22
N LYS A 10 -46.54 1.41 8.70
CA LYS A 10 -47.39 0.22 8.56
C LYS A 10 -46.83 -0.79 7.57
N ASN A 11 -46.22 -0.35 6.48
CA ASN A 11 -45.59 -1.23 5.53
C ASN A 11 -44.22 -1.75 6.00
N LEU A 12 -43.48 -0.98 6.79
CA LEU A 12 -42.29 -1.42 7.51
C LEU A 12 -42.62 -2.53 8.52
N ALA A 13 -43.75 -2.42 9.21
CA ALA A 13 -44.26 -3.44 10.14
C ALA A 13 -44.83 -4.71 9.46
N HIS A 14 -44.83 -4.78 8.13
CA HIS A 14 -45.26 -5.97 7.40
C HIS A 14 -44.31 -7.16 7.68
N PRO A 15 -44.81 -8.36 8.05
CA PRO A 15 -43.98 -9.50 8.43
C PRO A 15 -42.88 -9.83 7.45
N GLY A 16 -43.17 -9.83 6.13
CA GLY A 16 -42.17 -10.08 5.08
C GLY A 16 -41.06 -9.03 5.04
N THR A 17 -41.37 -7.76 5.30
CA THR A 17 -40.37 -6.67 5.40
C THR A 17 -39.51 -6.81 6.64
N ILE A 18 -40.13 -7.13 7.79
CA ILE A 18 -39.42 -7.36 9.06
C ILE A 18 -38.44 -8.55 8.88
N VAL A 19 -38.92 -9.68 8.37
CA VAL A 19 -38.05 -10.85 8.15
C VAL A 19 -36.88 -10.51 7.20
N GLY A 20 -37.16 -9.80 6.10
CA GLY A 20 -36.11 -9.35 5.17
C GLY A 20 -35.08 -8.44 5.86
N LEU A 21 -35.52 -7.49 6.67
CA LEU A 21 -34.64 -6.61 7.45
C LEU A 21 -33.83 -7.37 8.51
N VAL A 22 -34.47 -8.29 9.23
CA VAL A 22 -33.78 -9.12 10.24
C VAL A 22 -32.67 -9.95 9.61
N ILE A 23 -32.95 -10.65 8.48
CA ILE A 23 -31.93 -11.40 7.75
C ILE A 23 -30.80 -10.47 7.28
N SER A 24 -31.16 -9.30 6.73
CA SER A 24 -30.19 -8.35 6.19
C SER A 24 -29.30 -7.71 7.26
N LEU A 25 -29.76 -7.58 8.47
CA LEU A 25 -28.96 -7.10 9.60
C LEU A 25 -28.19 -8.23 10.29
N ALA A 26 -28.77 -9.43 10.33
CA ALA A 26 -28.13 -10.58 10.97
C ALA A 26 -26.83 -11.00 10.25
N ILE A 27 -26.83 -11.01 8.91
CA ILE A 27 -25.65 -11.42 8.12
C ILE A 27 -24.44 -10.50 8.42
N PRO A 28 -24.51 -9.17 8.25
CA PRO A 28 -23.39 -8.27 8.57
C PRO A 28 -22.97 -8.36 10.03
N PHE A 29 -23.96 -8.42 10.95
CA PHE A 29 -23.70 -8.50 12.37
C PHE A 29 -22.95 -9.76 12.78
N LEU A 30 -23.33 -10.92 12.27
CA LEU A 30 -22.64 -12.20 12.53
C LEU A 30 -21.22 -12.22 11.96
N ILE A 31 -21.02 -11.66 10.77
CA ILE A 31 -19.68 -11.54 10.14
C ILE A 31 -18.81 -10.59 10.95
N TYR A 32 -19.34 -9.44 11.39
CA TYR A 32 -18.61 -8.44 12.17
C TYR A 32 -18.20 -8.97 13.55
N LEU A 33 -19.10 -9.69 14.23
CA LEU A 33 -18.81 -10.27 15.53
C LEU A 33 -17.89 -11.49 15.50
N GLY A 34 -17.84 -12.20 14.38
CA GLY A 34 -17.10 -13.46 14.24
C GLY A 34 -15.67 -13.42 14.80
N PRO A 35 -14.81 -12.47 14.43
CA PRO A 35 -13.45 -12.36 14.95
C PRO A 35 -13.40 -12.10 16.47
N ASN A 36 -14.32 -11.30 16.97
CA ASN A 36 -14.37 -10.89 18.38
C ASN A 36 -14.83 -12.01 19.33
N VAL A 37 -15.56 -13.01 18.80
CA VAL A 37 -16.02 -14.18 19.57
C VAL A 37 -15.19 -15.45 19.31
N GLY A 38 -13.97 -15.30 18.81
CA GLY A 38 -13.02 -16.41 18.67
C GLY A 38 -13.09 -17.18 17.34
N HIS A 39 -13.89 -16.73 16.35
CA HIS A 39 -14.03 -17.37 15.05
C HIS A 39 -13.13 -16.79 13.95
N LYS A 40 -11.91 -16.32 14.30
CA LYS A 40 -10.96 -15.72 13.35
C LYS A 40 -10.64 -16.66 12.17
N ASP A 41 -10.33 -17.91 12.44
CA ASP A 41 -9.99 -18.87 11.38
C ASP A 41 -11.18 -19.17 10.47
N THR A 42 -12.40 -19.17 11.00
CA THR A 42 -13.62 -19.32 10.19
C THR A 42 -13.78 -18.15 9.23
N ILE A 43 -13.63 -16.92 9.72
CA ILE A 43 -13.71 -15.70 8.88
C ILE A 43 -12.60 -15.74 7.83
N ARG A 44 -11.38 -16.12 8.22
CA ARG A 44 -10.25 -16.28 7.29
C ARG A 44 -10.56 -17.26 6.16
N THR A 45 -11.12 -18.43 6.51
CA THR A 45 -11.49 -19.45 5.54
C THR A 45 -12.62 -18.99 4.64
N LEU A 46 -13.66 -18.35 5.20
CA LEU A 46 -14.76 -17.82 4.41
C LEU A 46 -14.30 -16.71 3.46
N ASP A 47 -13.38 -15.84 3.88
CA ASP A 47 -12.83 -14.78 3.04
C ASP A 47 -11.99 -15.32 1.86
N LEU A 48 -11.41 -16.53 2.00
CA LEU A 48 -10.69 -17.19 0.91
C LEU A 48 -11.62 -17.85 -0.12
N TYR A 49 -12.67 -18.53 0.32
CA TYR A 49 -13.43 -19.44 -0.55
C TYR A 49 -14.81 -18.92 -0.96
N LEU A 50 -15.45 -18.07 -0.17
CA LEU A 50 -16.82 -17.63 -0.42
C LEU A 50 -16.96 -16.49 -1.44
N PRO A 51 -16.02 -15.53 -1.60
CA PRO A 51 -16.21 -14.42 -2.51
C PRO A 51 -16.37 -14.84 -3.98
N LEU A 52 -15.54 -15.74 -4.47
CA LEU A 52 -15.60 -16.16 -5.89
C LEU A 52 -16.96 -16.74 -6.30
N PRO A 53 -17.54 -17.75 -5.63
CA PRO A 53 -18.87 -18.25 -6.02
C PRO A 53 -19.96 -17.19 -5.89
N LEU A 54 -19.91 -16.30 -4.88
CA LEU A 54 -20.86 -15.21 -4.75
C LEU A 54 -20.76 -14.21 -5.91
N PHE A 55 -19.56 -13.84 -6.33
CA PHE A 55 -19.36 -12.97 -7.50
C PHE A 55 -19.89 -13.59 -8.79
N ILE A 56 -19.64 -14.89 -9.02
CA ILE A 56 -20.15 -15.59 -10.21
C ILE A 56 -21.67 -15.56 -10.21
N VAL A 57 -22.31 -15.92 -9.09
CA VAL A 57 -23.78 -15.88 -8.99
C VAL A 57 -24.32 -14.47 -9.15
N GLN A 58 -23.69 -13.46 -8.52
CA GLN A 58 -24.07 -12.05 -8.63
C GLN A 58 -24.00 -11.57 -10.07
N PHE A 59 -22.93 -11.87 -10.78
CA PHE A 59 -22.70 -11.47 -12.16
C PHE A 59 -23.72 -12.11 -13.10
N ILE A 60 -23.93 -13.42 -12.97
CA ILE A 60 -24.94 -14.14 -13.77
C ILE A 60 -26.33 -13.60 -13.50
N ALA A 61 -26.70 -13.41 -12.22
CA ALA A 61 -28.00 -12.85 -11.84
C ALA A 61 -28.20 -11.44 -12.42
N GLY A 62 -27.15 -10.60 -12.36
CA GLY A 62 -27.15 -9.26 -12.95
C GLY A 62 -27.39 -9.28 -14.47
N ILE A 63 -26.68 -10.16 -15.20
CA ILE A 63 -26.85 -10.33 -16.66
C ILE A 63 -28.28 -10.80 -16.99
N VAL A 64 -28.75 -11.84 -16.28
CA VAL A 64 -30.10 -12.40 -16.52
C VAL A 64 -31.18 -11.36 -16.25
N LEU A 65 -31.12 -10.64 -15.13
CA LEU A 65 -32.06 -9.58 -14.80
C LEU A 65 -32.02 -8.46 -15.85
N PHE A 66 -30.83 -7.99 -16.22
CA PHE A 66 -30.68 -6.94 -17.23
C PHE A 66 -31.20 -7.40 -18.58
N ALA A 67 -30.96 -8.64 -19.00
CA ALA A 67 -31.48 -9.21 -20.24
C ALA A 67 -33.03 -9.21 -20.29
N THR A 68 -33.65 -9.56 -19.14
CA THR A 68 -35.15 -9.51 -19.06
C THR A 68 -35.71 -8.07 -19.08
N LEU A 69 -34.91 -7.09 -18.67
CA LEU A 69 -35.29 -5.69 -18.56
C LEU A 69 -34.78 -4.84 -19.76
N ASN A 70 -34.06 -5.44 -20.70
CA ASN A 70 -33.36 -4.73 -21.78
C ASN A 70 -34.32 -3.89 -22.64
N LYS A 71 -35.52 -4.41 -23.00
CA LYS A 71 -36.51 -3.66 -23.75
C LYS A 71 -36.95 -2.41 -22.98
N ASP A 72 -37.30 -2.57 -21.71
CA ASP A 72 -37.70 -1.48 -20.82
C ASP A 72 -36.58 -0.44 -20.66
N PHE A 73 -35.32 -0.90 -20.49
CA PHE A 73 -34.16 -0.02 -20.41
C PHE A 73 -33.99 0.85 -21.66
N ARG A 74 -34.09 0.25 -22.83
CA ARG A 74 -34.01 0.98 -24.13
C ARG A 74 -35.11 2.04 -24.27
N GLU A 75 -36.34 1.72 -23.88
CA GLU A 75 -37.46 2.64 -23.90
C GLU A 75 -37.25 3.76 -22.88
N TRP A 76 -36.80 3.45 -21.68
CA TRP A 76 -36.53 4.41 -20.63
C TRP A 76 -35.37 5.36 -21.01
N ILE A 77 -34.25 4.82 -21.52
CA ILE A 77 -33.12 5.63 -22.01
C ILE A 77 -33.52 6.60 -23.10
N LYS A 78 -34.31 6.13 -24.10
CA LYS A 78 -34.83 7.01 -25.16
C LYS A 78 -35.64 8.19 -24.59
N GLY A 79 -36.38 7.97 -23.51
CA GLY A 79 -37.16 9.00 -22.84
C GLY A 79 -36.37 10.00 -22.03
N ILE A 80 -35.07 9.69 -21.71
CA ILE A 80 -34.19 10.62 -20.97
C ILE A 80 -33.13 11.26 -21.85
N LEU A 81 -32.80 10.66 -22.99
CA LEU A 81 -31.75 11.20 -23.88
C LEU A 81 -32.08 12.64 -24.28
N PRO A 82 -31.11 13.55 -24.17
CA PRO A 82 -31.29 14.94 -24.60
C PRO A 82 -31.26 15.06 -26.11
N GLU A 83 -31.38 16.29 -26.59
CA GLU A 83 -31.27 16.62 -28.02
C GLU A 83 -29.99 16.02 -28.65
N LYS A 84 -30.09 15.61 -29.92
CA LYS A 84 -28.99 14.92 -30.62
C LYS A 84 -27.66 15.68 -30.60
N SER A 85 -27.71 17.01 -30.66
CA SER A 85 -26.50 17.88 -30.67
C SER A 85 -25.61 17.68 -29.43
N ILE A 86 -26.20 17.72 -28.24
CA ILE A 86 -25.43 17.57 -26.96
C ILE A 86 -24.96 16.12 -26.80
N SER A 87 -25.80 15.16 -27.23
CA SER A 87 -25.40 13.74 -27.18
C SER A 87 -24.21 13.46 -28.11
N ILE A 88 -24.21 14.01 -29.33
CA ILE A 88 -23.07 13.88 -30.25
C ILE A 88 -21.84 14.56 -29.71
N LEU A 89 -21.97 15.78 -29.14
CA LEU A 89 -20.87 16.51 -28.55
C LEU A 89 -20.22 15.70 -27.39
N MET A 90 -21.05 15.05 -26.54
CA MET A 90 -20.58 14.21 -25.47
C MET A 90 -19.82 12.98 -25.99
N ILE A 91 -20.29 12.34 -27.04
CA ILE A 91 -19.63 11.20 -27.68
C ILE A 91 -18.25 11.64 -28.24
N VAL A 92 -18.23 12.75 -29.00
CA VAL A 92 -17.01 13.28 -29.61
C VAL A 92 -16.00 13.62 -28.53
N PHE A 93 -16.42 14.31 -27.47
CA PHE A 93 -15.54 14.62 -26.33
C PHE A 93 -15.00 13.33 -25.68
N THR A 94 -15.87 12.34 -25.44
CA THR A 94 -15.47 11.06 -24.84
C THR A 94 -14.42 10.34 -25.69
N VAL A 95 -14.57 10.35 -27.02
CA VAL A 95 -13.58 9.75 -27.94
C VAL A 95 -12.26 10.51 -27.86
N ILE A 96 -12.29 11.85 -27.91
CA ILE A 96 -11.07 12.68 -27.84
C ILE A 96 -10.30 12.43 -26.53
N ILE A 97 -10.99 12.46 -25.39
CA ILE A 97 -10.32 12.27 -24.10
C ILE A 97 -9.78 10.84 -23.93
N THR A 98 -10.46 9.86 -24.50
CA THR A 98 -9.98 8.46 -24.50
C THR A 98 -8.72 8.30 -25.35
N ILE A 99 -8.70 8.88 -26.56
CA ILE A 99 -7.52 8.88 -27.43
C ILE A 99 -6.37 9.62 -26.74
N PHE A 100 -6.65 10.77 -26.12
CA PHE A 100 -5.66 11.51 -25.35
C PHE A 100 -5.06 10.66 -24.24
N ALA A 101 -5.87 10.00 -23.40
CA ALA A 101 -5.40 9.13 -22.33
C ALA A 101 -4.59 7.95 -22.88
N ALA A 102 -5.01 7.36 -24.01
CA ALA A 102 -4.33 6.25 -24.64
C ALA A 102 -2.92 6.61 -25.18
N THR A 103 -2.77 7.82 -25.71
CA THR A 103 -1.56 8.22 -26.45
C THR A 103 -0.60 9.09 -25.64
N GLN A 104 -1.10 9.85 -24.65
CA GLN A 104 -0.30 10.82 -23.90
C GLN A 104 0.03 10.36 -22.50
N ILE A 105 -0.67 9.35 -21.96
CA ILE A 105 -0.45 8.84 -20.63
C ILE A 105 0.11 7.42 -20.74
N GLU A 106 1.29 7.23 -20.19
CA GLU A 106 1.93 5.92 -20.17
C GLU A 106 1.18 4.95 -19.28
N ALA A 107 0.99 3.71 -19.79
CA ALA A 107 0.41 2.61 -19.02
C ALA A 107 1.47 2.01 -18.10
N ARG A 108 1.29 2.11 -16.78
CA ARG A 108 2.22 1.55 -15.81
C ARG A 108 1.62 1.48 -14.41
N HIS A 109 2.24 0.69 -13.57
CA HIS A 109 1.90 0.67 -12.15
C HIS A 109 2.19 2.03 -11.51
N ARG A 110 1.30 2.45 -10.62
CA ARG A 110 1.44 3.66 -9.83
C ARG A 110 2.15 3.37 -8.50
N VAL A 111 1.67 2.34 -7.80
CA VAL A 111 2.23 1.85 -6.54
C VAL A 111 2.26 0.33 -6.64
N GLN A 112 3.42 -0.19 -6.87
CA GLN A 112 3.65 -1.60 -7.15
C GLN A 112 2.95 -2.60 -6.19
N SER A 113 2.72 -2.23 -4.93
CA SER A 113 2.14 -3.13 -3.94
C SER A 113 0.63 -3.32 -4.08
N ASP A 114 -0.12 -2.27 -4.37
CA ASP A 114 -1.59 -2.33 -4.41
C ASP A 114 -2.08 -3.02 -5.68
N GLU A 115 -1.53 -2.67 -6.82
CA GLU A 115 -1.91 -3.17 -8.12
C GLU A 115 -1.60 -4.67 -8.24
N SER A 116 -0.42 -5.10 -7.81
CA SER A 116 -0.01 -6.51 -7.84
C SER A 116 -0.86 -7.39 -6.91
N VAL A 117 -1.42 -6.86 -5.84
CA VAL A 117 -2.37 -7.60 -5.00
C VAL A 117 -3.63 -7.96 -5.77
N PHE A 118 -4.25 -7.02 -6.50
CA PHE A 118 -5.45 -7.33 -7.30
C PHE A 118 -5.19 -8.39 -8.36
N MET A 119 -4.02 -8.31 -9.01
CA MET A 119 -3.60 -9.28 -10.01
C MET A 119 -3.38 -10.66 -9.40
N SER A 120 -2.67 -10.73 -8.28
CA SER A 120 -2.41 -11.97 -7.56
C SER A 120 -3.70 -12.65 -7.09
N VAL A 121 -4.67 -11.86 -6.58
CA VAL A 121 -6.00 -12.38 -6.20
C VAL A 121 -6.75 -12.90 -7.42
N ALA A 122 -6.73 -12.20 -8.57
CA ALA A 122 -7.39 -12.64 -9.79
C ALA A 122 -6.83 -13.96 -10.31
N GLN A 123 -5.50 -14.09 -10.33
CA GLN A 123 -4.83 -15.33 -10.74
C GLN A 123 -5.12 -16.49 -9.80
N ASN A 124 -5.12 -16.22 -8.48
CA ASN A 124 -5.43 -17.24 -7.51
C ASN A 124 -6.89 -17.70 -7.60
N MET A 125 -7.83 -16.75 -7.83
CA MET A 125 -9.24 -17.08 -8.13
C MET A 125 -9.35 -17.95 -9.39
N TYR A 126 -8.57 -17.65 -10.44
CA TYR A 126 -8.63 -18.35 -11.71
C TYR A 126 -8.09 -19.78 -11.62
N TYR A 127 -6.90 -19.94 -11.01
CA TYR A 127 -6.20 -21.22 -11.00
C TYR A 127 -6.56 -22.11 -9.82
N ASN A 128 -6.75 -21.50 -8.64
CA ASN A 128 -6.89 -22.22 -7.37
C ASN A 128 -8.28 -22.07 -6.73
N HIS A 129 -9.13 -21.23 -7.32
CA HIS A 129 -10.48 -20.92 -6.78
C HIS A 129 -10.45 -20.28 -5.38
N GLU A 130 -9.35 -19.64 -5.03
CA GLU A 130 -9.15 -18.95 -3.77
C GLU A 130 -9.10 -17.43 -3.97
N SER A 131 -9.78 -16.66 -3.11
CA SER A 131 -9.87 -15.21 -3.18
C SER A 131 -8.78 -14.49 -2.38
N GLY A 132 -7.66 -15.17 -2.13
CA GLY A 132 -6.48 -14.62 -1.46
C GLY A 132 -5.34 -14.29 -2.43
N THR A 133 -4.26 -13.71 -1.90
CA THR A 133 -3.04 -13.41 -2.67
C THR A 133 -2.12 -14.62 -2.77
N CYS A 134 -1.61 -14.88 -3.95
CA CYS A 134 -0.52 -15.80 -4.20
C CYS A 134 0.79 -15.02 -4.29
N ASN A 135 1.52 -14.94 -3.20
CA ASN A 135 2.73 -14.10 -3.16
C ASN A 135 3.96 -14.77 -3.77
N GLN A 136 3.96 -16.10 -3.86
CA GLN A 136 5.04 -16.91 -4.41
C GLN A 136 4.44 -18.11 -5.12
N GLY A 137 4.93 -18.47 -6.28
CA GLY A 137 4.34 -19.58 -7.02
C GLY A 137 5.12 -20.00 -8.27
N PHE A 138 4.66 -21.10 -8.81
CA PHE A 138 5.20 -21.76 -9.99
C PHE A 138 4.12 -21.91 -11.05
N PHE A 139 4.41 -21.53 -12.28
CA PHE A 139 3.58 -21.87 -13.43
C PHE A 139 4.04 -23.22 -13.98
N GLU A 140 3.17 -24.21 -13.89
CA GLU A 140 3.39 -25.57 -14.38
C GLU A 140 2.20 -26.01 -15.21
N ASP A 141 2.45 -26.47 -16.43
CA ASP A 141 1.40 -26.91 -17.37
C ASP A 141 0.31 -25.83 -17.58
N GLY A 142 0.71 -24.57 -17.60
CA GLY A 142 -0.18 -23.44 -17.74
C GLY A 142 -1.05 -23.12 -16.51
N LYS A 143 -0.73 -23.73 -15.34
CA LYS A 143 -1.44 -23.48 -14.07
C LYS A 143 -0.51 -22.88 -13.04
N LEU A 144 -1.02 -21.93 -12.27
CA LEU A 144 -0.31 -21.36 -11.12
C LEU A 144 -0.47 -22.28 -9.90
N LYS A 145 0.65 -22.76 -9.38
CA LYS A 145 0.73 -23.44 -8.07
C LYS A 145 1.30 -22.49 -7.05
N CYS A 146 0.48 -22.01 -6.13
CA CYS A 146 0.92 -21.12 -5.05
C CYS A 146 1.70 -21.90 -3.99
N VAL A 147 2.80 -21.33 -3.54
CA VAL A 147 3.56 -21.85 -2.38
C VAL A 147 2.78 -21.60 -1.09
N ALA A 148 2.12 -20.44 -1.00
CA ALA A 148 1.25 -20.07 0.10
C ALA A 148 0.23 -19.02 -0.36
N THR A 149 -1.01 -19.18 0.07
CA THR A 149 -2.07 -18.20 -0.11
C THR A 149 -2.29 -17.44 1.19
N SER A 150 -2.35 -16.12 1.11
CA SER A 150 -2.74 -15.25 2.22
C SER A 150 -4.03 -14.49 1.90
N ASN A 151 -4.82 -14.19 2.93
CA ASN A 151 -5.99 -13.34 2.74
C ASN A 151 -5.55 -11.94 2.29
N SER A 152 -6.33 -11.35 1.41
CA SER A 152 -6.10 -9.99 0.94
C SER A 152 -6.85 -8.97 1.80
N PHE A 153 -6.17 -7.92 2.20
CA PHE A 153 -6.79 -6.77 2.85
C PHE A 153 -7.51 -5.83 1.86
N LYS A 154 -7.36 -6.05 0.56
CA LYS A 154 -8.07 -5.29 -0.49
C LYS A 154 -9.40 -5.97 -0.80
N THR A 155 -10.42 -5.15 -1.11
CA THR A 155 -11.68 -5.61 -1.67
C THR A 155 -11.47 -6.30 -3.00
N LYS A 156 -12.29 -7.27 -3.34
CA LYS A 156 -11.99 -8.24 -4.40
C LYS A 156 -12.74 -7.98 -5.73
N GLY A 157 -13.52 -6.89 -5.81
CA GLY A 157 -14.32 -6.59 -7.00
C GLY A 157 -13.49 -6.36 -8.26
N LEU A 158 -12.38 -5.62 -8.16
CA LEU A 158 -11.48 -5.40 -9.30
C LEU A 158 -10.79 -6.70 -9.74
N ALA A 159 -10.31 -7.49 -8.77
CA ALA A 159 -9.69 -8.80 -9.06
C ALA A 159 -10.66 -9.75 -9.78
N PHE A 160 -11.95 -9.73 -9.41
CA PHE A 160 -12.98 -10.52 -10.10
C PHE A 160 -13.18 -10.06 -11.55
N LEU A 161 -13.11 -8.75 -11.84
CA LEU A 161 -13.18 -8.28 -13.23
C LEU A 161 -11.96 -8.71 -14.04
N TYR A 162 -10.77 -8.71 -13.44
CA TYR A 162 -9.57 -9.23 -14.09
C TYR A 162 -9.71 -10.74 -14.39
N LEU A 163 -10.23 -11.51 -13.43
CA LEU A 163 -10.52 -12.93 -13.64
C LEU A 163 -11.41 -13.17 -14.86
N LEU A 164 -12.44 -12.34 -15.11
CA LEU A 164 -13.32 -12.51 -16.26
C LEU A 164 -12.59 -12.30 -17.61
N GLY A 165 -11.54 -11.50 -17.64
CA GLY A 165 -10.72 -11.28 -18.83
C GLY A 165 -9.70 -12.39 -19.11
N MET A 166 -9.18 -13.06 -18.07
CA MET A 166 -8.09 -14.04 -18.18
C MET A 166 -8.34 -15.22 -19.13
N PRO A 167 -9.55 -15.83 -19.19
CA PRO A 167 -9.82 -16.92 -20.14
C PRO A 167 -9.68 -16.52 -21.61
N LEU A 168 -9.84 -15.24 -21.93
CA LEU A 168 -9.81 -14.73 -23.30
C LEU A 168 -8.47 -14.11 -23.67
N LEU A 169 -7.79 -13.46 -22.72
CA LEU A 169 -6.65 -12.59 -22.92
C LEU A 169 -5.35 -13.16 -22.32
N GLY A 170 -5.45 -14.29 -21.61
CA GLY A 170 -4.29 -14.97 -21.04
C GLY A 170 -3.74 -14.31 -19.77
N ASN A 171 -2.56 -14.79 -19.34
CA ASN A 171 -1.89 -14.37 -18.10
C ASN A 171 -1.00 -13.15 -18.25
N ASP A 172 -0.75 -12.70 -19.44
CA ASP A 172 -0.02 -11.46 -19.65
C ASP A 172 -0.94 -10.28 -19.30
N LEU A 173 -0.63 -9.66 -18.19
CA LEU A 173 -1.50 -8.66 -17.58
C LEU A 173 -1.41 -7.27 -18.22
N HIS A 174 -0.63 -7.08 -19.29
CA HIS A 174 -0.61 -5.82 -20.04
C HIS A 174 -2.00 -5.43 -20.58
N TRP A 175 -2.86 -6.41 -20.87
CA TRP A 175 -4.23 -6.14 -21.31
C TRP A 175 -5.10 -5.44 -20.25
N ILE A 176 -4.75 -5.55 -18.96
CA ILE A 176 -5.49 -4.90 -17.88
C ILE A 176 -5.45 -3.38 -18.04
N PHE A 177 -4.30 -2.82 -18.39
CA PHE A 177 -4.18 -1.38 -18.67
C PHE A 177 -5.13 -0.93 -19.79
N HIS A 178 -5.34 -1.78 -20.80
CA HIS A 178 -6.30 -1.50 -21.88
C HIS A 178 -7.75 -1.64 -21.41
N MET A 179 -8.03 -2.63 -20.57
CA MET A 179 -9.36 -2.81 -19.99
C MET A 179 -9.74 -1.63 -19.10
N GLU A 180 -8.83 -1.16 -18.25
CA GLU A 180 -9.09 0.02 -17.43
C GLU A 180 -9.26 1.29 -18.27
N LEU A 181 -8.49 1.46 -19.33
CA LEU A 181 -8.70 2.54 -20.28
C LEU A 181 -10.10 2.50 -20.92
N LEU A 182 -10.62 1.30 -21.23
CA LEU A 182 -11.99 1.16 -21.77
C LEU A 182 -13.09 1.53 -20.76
N MET A 183 -12.79 1.48 -19.46
CA MET A 183 -13.73 1.98 -18.44
C MET A 183 -13.88 3.50 -18.49
N LEU A 184 -12.88 4.26 -18.96
CA LEU A 184 -12.95 5.73 -19.05
C LEU A 184 -14.13 6.22 -19.88
N PRO A 185 -14.27 5.85 -21.17
CA PRO A 185 -15.40 6.30 -21.97
C PRO A 185 -16.75 5.85 -21.39
N LEU A 186 -16.81 4.65 -20.81
CA LEU A 186 -18.02 4.14 -20.18
C LEU A 186 -18.38 4.94 -18.93
N ALA A 187 -17.42 5.23 -18.07
CA ALA A 187 -17.64 6.03 -16.85
C ALA A 187 -18.13 7.45 -17.19
N VAL A 188 -17.51 8.10 -18.18
CA VAL A 188 -17.87 9.45 -18.63
C VAL A 188 -19.28 9.48 -19.20
N LEU A 189 -19.63 8.52 -20.07
CA LEU A 189 -20.98 8.42 -20.65
C LEU A 189 -22.04 8.06 -19.59
N LEU A 190 -21.73 7.16 -18.65
CA LEU A 190 -22.63 6.82 -17.55
C LEU A 190 -22.86 8.01 -16.62
N MET A 191 -21.81 8.78 -16.31
CA MET A 191 -21.94 10.00 -15.51
C MET A 191 -22.85 11.00 -16.19
N PHE A 192 -22.66 11.23 -17.50
CA PHE A 192 -23.55 12.08 -18.29
C PHE A 192 -25.01 11.58 -18.22
N LEU A 193 -25.27 10.30 -18.48
CA LEU A 193 -26.60 9.71 -18.45
C LEU A 193 -27.24 9.75 -17.06
N ALA A 194 -26.47 9.50 -16.02
CA ALA A 194 -26.96 9.56 -14.64
C ALA A 194 -27.42 10.97 -14.29
N VAL A 195 -26.62 11.99 -14.58
CA VAL A 195 -26.98 13.38 -14.28
C VAL A 195 -28.18 13.83 -15.11
N VAL A 196 -28.25 13.47 -16.41
CA VAL A 196 -29.44 13.73 -17.23
C VAL A 196 -30.69 13.06 -16.66
N ALA A 197 -30.56 11.81 -16.25
CA ALA A 197 -31.69 11.04 -15.72
C ALA A 197 -32.30 11.69 -14.47
N TRP A 198 -31.44 12.16 -13.54
CA TRP A 198 -31.86 12.79 -12.28
C TRP A 198 -32.29 14.24 -12.43
N THR A 199 -31.61 15.03 -13.25
CA THR A 199 -31.81 16.49 -13.29
C THR A 199 -32.62 16.98 -14.49
N ARG A 200 -32.67 16.20 -15.55
CA ARG A 200 -33.23 16.61 -16.87
C ARG A 200 -32.54 17.85 -17.46
N GLN A 201 -31.28 18.10 -17.06
CA GLN A 201 -30.51 19.25 -17.52
C GLN A 201 -29.28 18.79 -18.31
N PRO A 202 -29.34 18.75 -19.66
CA PRO A 202 -28.27 18.19 -20.48
C PRO A 202 -26.95 18.94 -20.39
N LEU A 203 -26.99 20.29 -20.28
CA LEU A 203 -25.78 21.11 -20.11
C LEU A 203 -25.09 20.84 -18.77
N LEU A 204 -25.85 20.72 -17.70
CA LEU A 204 -25.31 20.34 -16.40
C LEU A 204 -24.63 18.98 -16.46
N ALA A 205 -25.28 18.00 -17.09
CA ALA A 205 -24.74 16.66 -17.27
C ALA A 205 -23.44 16.66 -18.09
N PHE A 206 -23.41 17.46 -19.17
CA PHE A 206 -22.23 17.62 -20.01
C PHE A 206 -21.05 18.19 -19.19
N PHE A 207 -21.26 19.29 -18.48
CA PHE A 207 -20.18 19.89 -17.68
C PHE A 207 -19.76 19.03 -16.49
N ALA A 208 -20.68 18.29 -15.85
CA ALA A 208 -20.31 17.36 -14.78
C ALA A 208 -19.43 16.22 -15.31
N ALA A 209 -19.78 15.63 -16.44
CA ALA A 209 -18.98 14.57 -17.08
C ALA A 209 -17.63 15.12 -17.58
N LEU A 210 -17.63 16.32 -18.19
CA LEU A 210 -16.43 17.02 -18.63
C LEU A 210 -15.46 17.25 -17.47
N LEU A 211 -15.92 17.88 -16.39
CA LEU A 211 -15.10 18.17 -15.23
C LEU A 211 -14.57 16.91 -14.54
N THR A 212 -15.33 15.83 -14.54
CA THR A 212 -14.85 14.53 -14.04
C THR A 212 -13.71 13.99 -14.90
N ALA A 213 -13.90 13.98 -16.23
CA ALA A 213 -12.92 13.40 -17.15
C ALA A 213 -11.64 14.22 -17.30
N LEU A 214 -11.73 15.55 -17.15
CA LEU A 214 -10.59 16.46 -17.32
C LEU A 214 -9.63 16.48 -16.11
N GLN A 215 -9.91 15.73 -15.05
CA GLN A 215 -8.99 15.64 -13.93
C GLN A 215 -7.75 14.82 -14.32
N PRO A 216 -6.52 15.37 -14.24
CA PRO A 216 -5.31 14.61 -14.56
C PRO A 216 -5.18 13.34 -13.75
N THR A 217 -5.50 13.39 -12.46
CA THR A 217 -5.46 12.24 -11.57
C THR A 217 -6.44 11.14 -12.00
N VAL A 218 -7.64 11.52 -12.50
CA VAL A 218 -8.61 10.55 -13.06
C VAL A 218 -8.01 9.88 -14.29
N LEU A 219 -7.56 10.68 -15.27
CA LEU A 219 -7.00 10.14 -16.52
C LEU A 219 -5.82 9.20 -16.25
N PHE A 220 -4.99 9.57 -15.29
CA PHE A 220 -3.85 8.76 -14.89
C PHE A 220 -4.29 7.42 -14.28
N GLN A 221 -5.27 7.41 -13.37
CA GLN A 221 -5.72 6.17 -12.73
C GLN A 221 -6.32 5.18 -13.74
N PHE A 222 -6.95 5.67 -14.83
CA PHE A 222 -7.40 4.80 -15.92
C PHE A 222 -6.29 4.17 -16.77
N ARG A 223 -5.02 4.45 -16.41
CA ARG A 223 -3.81 3.86 -17.02
C ARG A 223 -2.90 3.16 -16.01
N ALA A 224 -3.36 2.92 -14.78
CA ALA A 224 -2.51 2.55 -13.66
C ALA A 224 -2.93 1.29 -12.88
N MET A 225 -3.77 0.42 -13.41
CA MET A 225 -4.27 -0.79 -12.71
C MET A 225 -4.79 -0.48 -11.30
N SER A 226 -5.66 0.50 -11.16
CA SER A 226 -6.14 0.95 -9.86
C SER A 226 -7.65 0.71 -9.68
N VAL A 227 -8.11 0.68 -8.44
CA VAL A 227 -9.52 0.45 -8.12
C VAL A 227 -10.41 1.69 -8.40
N GLU A 228 -9.80 2.86 -8.50
CA GLU A 228 -10.48 4.13 -8.68
C GLU A 228 -11.28 4.22 -9.99
N PRO A 229 -10.80 3.72 -11.15
CA PRO A 229 -11.61 3.61 -12.37
C PRO A 229 -12.91 2.84 -12.15
N LEU A 230 -12.82 1.69 -11.51
CA LEU A 230 -13.97 0.86 -11.18
C LEU A 230 -14.93 1.60 -10.23
N TYR A 231 -14.42 2.33 -9.26
CA TYR A 231 -15.23 3.14 -8.35
C TYR A 231 -16.04 4.20 -9.12
N ILE A 232 -15.40 4.99 -9.98
CA ILE A 232 -16.06 6.04 -10.78
C ILE A 232 -17.11 5.43 -11.71
N PHE A 233 -16.77 4.34 -12.39
CA PHE A 233 -17.66 3.62 -13.28
C PHE A 233 -18.91 3.09 -12.54
N LEU A 234 -18.73 2.38 -11.43
CA LEU A 234 -19.84 1.78 -10.67
C LEU A 234 -20.66 2.83 -9.91
N SER A 235 -20.06 3.91 -9.46
CA SER A 235 -20.78 5.05 -8.87
C SER A 235 -21.80 5.61 -9.88
N ALA A 236 -21.36 5.92 -11.10
CA ALA A 236 -22.22 6.44 -12.15
C ALA A 236 -23.28 5.42 -12.60
N LEU A 237 -22.89 4.15 -12.74
CA LEU A 237 -23.81 3.06 -13.08
C LEU A 237 -24.88 2.86 -12.01
N SER A 238 -24.49 2.84 -10.75
CA SER A 238 -25.42 2.68 -9.62
C SER A 238 -26.41 3.83 -9.53
N LEU A 239 -25.97 5.07 -9.75
CA LEU A 239 -26.85 6.23 -9.81
C LEU A 239 -27.87 6.13 -10.96
N LEU A 240 -27.43 5.65 -12.11
CA LEU A 240 -28.32 5.46 -13.28
C LEU A 240 -29.34 4.36 -13.01
N ILE A 241 -28.91 3.19 -12.52
CA ILE A 241 -29.80 2.08 -12.17
C ILE A 241 -30.75 2.48 -11.04
N PHE A 242 -30.26 3.27 -10.07
CA PHE A 242 -31.13 3.77 -8.99
C PHE A 242 -32.27 4.63 -9.53
N LYS A 243 -31.98 5.57 -10.42
CA LYS A 243 -33.04 6.37 -11.06
C LYS A 243 -34.02 5.51 -11.87
N TRP A 244 -33.51 4.55 -12.61
CA TRP A 244 -34.35 3.63 -13.37
C TRP A 244 -35.25 2.79 -12.45
N ALA A 245 -34.69 2.23 -11.35
CA ALA A 245 -35.47 1.50 -10.36
C ALA A 245 -36.48 2.38 -9.63
N TYR A 246 -36.11 3.64 -9.35
CA TYR A 246 -37.01 4.62 -8.75
C TYR A 246 -38.20 4.98 -9.63
N ASP A 247 -37.99 5.13 -10.97
CA ASP A 247 -39.01 5.45 -11.94
C ASP A 247 -39.94 4.26 -12.21
N ARG A 248 -39.39 3.06 -12.36
CA ARG A 248 -40.17 1.85 -12.71
C ARG A 248 -40.80 1.16 -11.49
N ASN A 249 -40.15 1.25 -10.35
CA ASN A 249 -40.63 0.78 -9.04
C ASN A 249 -41.09 -0.70 -9.00
N THR A 250 -40.41 -1.60 -9.73
CA THR A 250 -40.73 -3.04 -9.70
C THR A 250 -39.69 -3.86 -8.96
N ILE A 251 -40.04 -5.05 -8.50
CA ILE A 251 -39.16 -5.96 -7.76
C ILE A 251 -37.86 -6.22 -8.55
N ARG A 252 -37.95 -6.45 -9.85
CA ARG A 252 -36.78 -6.77 -10.72
C ARG A 252 -35.79 -5.61 -10.79
N HIS A 253 -36.28 -4.36 -10.88
CA HIS A 253 -35.43 -3.16 -10.92
C HIS A 253 -34.73 -2.94 -9.57
N TRP A 254 -35.44 -3.15 -8.46
CA TRP A 254 -34.85 -3.03 -7.13
C TRP A 254 -33.85 -4.15 -6.84
N ALA A 255 -34.08 -5.38 -7.34
CA ALA A 255 -33.12 -6.46 -7.25
C ALA A 255 -31.84 -6.16 -8.06
N LEU A 256 -31.98 -5.63 -9.28
CA LEU A 256 -30.83 -5.21 -10.09
C LEU A 256 -30.02 -4.09 -9.41
N LEU A 257 -30.72 -3.12 -8.80
CA LEU A 257 -30.05 -2.07 -8.03
C LEU A 257 -29.28 -2.67 -6.84
N ALA A 258 -29.90 -3.59 -6.09
CA ALA A 258 -29.25 -4.25 -4.95
C ALA A 258 -27.97 -5.00 -5.38
N LEU A 259 -28.00 -5.73 -6.50
CA LEU A 259 -26.81 -6.37 -7.06
C LEU A 259 -25.74 -5.35 -7.47
N SER A 260 -26.12 -4.24 -8.11
CA SER A 260 -25.18 -3.19 -8.51
C SER A 260 -24.53 -2.54 -7.28
N LEU A 261 -25.30 -2.22 -6.25
CA LEU A 261 -24.81 -1.61 -5.02
C LEU A 261 -23.92 -2.57 -4.24
N ALA A 262 -24.26 -3.85 -4.16
CA ALA A 262 -23.44 -4.86 -3.52
C ALA A 262 -22.08 -5.01 -4.23
N PHE A 263 -22.04 -4.95 -5.56
CA PHE A 263 -20.79 -4.97 -6.30
C PHE A 263 -20.02 -3.65 -6.18
N PHE A 264 -20.71 -2.52 -6.09
CA PHE A 264 -20.10 -1.22 -5.82
C PHE A 264 -19.37 -1.21 -4.46
N ALA A 265 -19.92 -1.84 -3.42
CA ALA A 265 -19.26 -2.02 -2.12
C ALA A 265 -17.94 -2.82 -2.22
N GLN A 266 -17.70 -3.55 -3.32
CA GLN A 266 -16.46 -4.30 -3.55
C GLN A 266 -15.33 -3.46 -4.17
N THR A 267 -15.52 -2.16 -4.38
CA THR A 267 -14.46 -1.29 -4.90
C THR A 267 -13.50 -0.85 -3.81
N ARG A 268 -14.03 -0.38 -2.68
CA ARG A 268 -13.24 0.10 -1.54
C ARG A 268 -13.97 -0.24 -0.25
N GLN A 269 -13.24 -0.37 0.85
CA GLN A 269 -13.86 -0.67 2.16
C GLN A 269 -14.83 0.43 2.59
N GLU A 270 -14.44 1.69 2.39
CA GLU A 270 -15.23 2.87 2.77
C GLU A 270 -16.50 3.03 1.91
N THR A 271 -16.53 2.44 0.72
CA THR A 271 -17.70 2.51 -0.18
C THR A 271 -18.96 1.90 0.45
N ALA A 272 -18.82 0.97 1.39
CA ALA A 272 -19.96 0.44 2.12
C ALA A 272 -20.78 1.54 2.84
N PHE A 273 -20.14 2.63 3.26
CA PHE A 273 -20.82 3.73 3.94
C PHE A 273 -21.68 4.59 3.01
N CYS A 274 -21.28 4.77 1.74
CA CYS A 274 -22.09 5.54 0.79
C CYS A 274 -23.39 4.83 0.42
N LEU A 275 -23.50 3.51 0.65
CA LEU A 275 -24.76 2.78 0.43
C LEU A 275 -25.90 3.30 1.27
N LEU A 276 -25.60 3.93 2.43
CA LEU A 276 -26.61 4.56 3.27
C LEU A 276 -27.42 5.62 2.52
N ALA A 277 -26.77 6.42 1.66
CA ALA A 277 -27.50 7.39 0.83
C ALA A 277 -28.51 6.71 -0.09
N PHE A 278 -28.10 5.66 -0.80
CA PHE A 278 -28.99 4.92 -1.69
C PHE A 278 -30.16 4.26 -0.91
N ILE A 279 -29.85 3.64 0.24
CA ILE A 279 -30.86 2.98 1.08
C ILE A 279 -31.90 3.99 1.55
N ILE A 280 -31.44 5.10 2.18
CA ILE A 280 -32.35 6.11 2.76
C ILE A 280 -33.27 6.71 1.68
N PHE A 281 -32.71 7.05 0.52
CA PHE A 281 -33.49 7.63 -0.57
C PHE A 281 -34.36 6.58 -1.34
N ALA A 282 -34.06 5.28 -1.23
CA ALA A 282 -34.88 4.21 -1.76
C ALA A 282 -36.08 3.87 -0.87
N LEU A 283 -35.97 4.05 0.46
CA LEU A 283 -36.99 3.66 1.44
C LEU A 283 -38.41 4.11 1.08
N PRO A 284 -38.68 5.38 0.68
CA PRO A 284 -40.04 5.83 0.36
C PRO A 284 -40.70 5.00 -0.73
N LYS A 285 -39.92 4.56 -1.75
CA LYS A 285 -40.43 3.75 -2.89
C LYS A 285 -40.46 2.26 -2.57
N LEU A 286 -39.49 1.78 -1.79
CA LEU A 286 -39.47 0.38 -1.35
C LEU A 286 -40.65 0.05 -0.44
N LEU A 287 -41.07 1.01 0.39
CA LEU A 287 -42.12 0.86 1.39
C LEU A 287 -43.48 1.45 0.94
N ASP A 288 -43.65 1.85 -0.32
CA ASP A 288 -44.90 2.44 -0.81
C ASP A 288 -46.07 1.43 -0.93
N SER A 289 -45.76 0.14 -0.92
CA SER A 289 -46.76 -0.93 -1.03
C SER A 289 -46.32 -2.17 -0.20
N LYS A 290 -47.26 -3.08 0.08
CA LYS A 290 -46.99 -4.37 0.72
C LYS A 290 -46.35 -5.38 -0.21
N SER A 291 -45.64 -4.95 -1.22
CA SER A 291 -44.96 -5.83 -2.17
C SER A 291 -43.66 -6.41 -1.60
N ALA A 292 -43.16 -7.50 -2.20
CA ALA A 292 -41.88 -8.09 -1.83
C ALA A 292 -40.65 -7.24 -2.24
N LYS A 293 -40.79 -5.96 -2.66
CA LYS A 293 -39.69 -5.09 -3.11
C LYS A 293 -38.65 -4.87 -2.02
N ALA A 294 -39.09 -4.44 -0.84
CA ALA A 294 -38.17 -4.15 0.26
C ALA A 294 -37.43 -5.41 0.74
N PRO A 295 -38.06 -6.53 1.07
CA PRO A 295 -37.33 -7.72 1.46
C PRO A 295 -36.39 -8.23 0.38
N THR A 296 -36.80 -8.24 -0.90
CA THR A 296 -35.93 -8.63 -2.00
C THR A 296 -34.70 -7.73 -2.11
N PHE A 297 -34.89 -6.40 -2.03
CA PHE A 297 -33.79 -5.45 -2.08
C PHE A 297 -32.78 -5.70 -0.95
N PHE A 298 -33.28 -5.74 0.30
CA PHE A 298 -32.41 -5.83 1.47
C PHE A 298 -31.68 -7.17 1.56
N VAL A 299 -32.38 -8.30 1.30
CA VAL A 299 -31.75 -9.62 1.33
C VAL A 299 -30.72 -9.77 0.21
N THR A 300 -31.02 -9.29 -1.00
CA THR A 300 -30.08 -9.32 -2.13
C THR A 300 -28.86 -8.47 -1.83
N LEU A 301 -29.06 -7.23 -1.34
CA LEU A 301 -27.93 -6.35 -0.99
C LEU A 301 -27.05 -6.95 0.08
N SER A 302 -27.65 -7.47 1.16
CA SER A 302 -26.88 -8.05 2.27
C SER A 302 -26.11 -9.31 1.84
N LEU A 303 -26.77 -10.22 1.13
CA LEU A 303 -26.16 -11.48 0.69
C LEU A 303 -24.94 -11.25 -0.22
N PHE A 304 -25.08 -10.38 -1.21
CA PHE A 304 -24.01 -10.12 -2.17
C PHE A 304 -22.98 -9.09 -1.69
N SER A 305 -23.22 -8.41 -0.55
CA SER A 305 -22.20 -7.61 0.14
C SER A 305 -21.30 -8.45 1.06
N VAL A 306 -21.60 -9.74 1.27
CA VAL A 306 -20.80 -10.64 2.12
C VAL A 306 -19.30 -10.59 1.80
N PRO A 307 -18.82 -10.63 0.54
CA PRO A 307 -17.40 -10.55 0.28
C PRO A 307 -16.72 -9.28 0.82
N ALA A 308 -17.36 -8.10 0.70
CA ALA A 308 -16.84 -6.86 1.27
C ALA A 308 -16.81 -6.91 2.81
N LEU A 309 -17.88 -7.42 3.40
CA LEU A 309 -18.00 -7.56 4.85
C LEU A 309 -16.97 -8.52 5.43
N LEU A 310 -16.66 -9.63 4.75
CA LEU A 310 -15.62 -10.56 5.14
C LEU A 310 -14.24 -9.90 5.11
N THR A 311 -13.93 -9.17 4.04
CA THR A 311 -12.67 -8.43 3.94
C THR A 311 -12.53 -7.39 5.05
N ILE A 312 -13.58 -6.60 5.33
CA ILE A 312 -13.59 -5.61 6.42
C ILE A 312 -13.42 -6.29 7.78
N SER A 313 -14.16 -7.37 8.04
CA SER A 313 -14.10 -8.13 9.28
C SER A 313 -12.75 -8.80 9.49
N TYR A 314 -12.17 -9.36 8.43
CA TYR A 314 -10.80 -9.90 8.45
C TYR A 314 -9.79 -8.82 8.86
N PHE A 315 -9.88 -7.66 8.23
CA PHE A 315 -9.00 -6.53 8.50
C PHE A 315 -9.08 -6.07 9.97
N GLN A 316 -10.28 -5.88 10.51
CA GLN A 316 -10.49 -5.49 11.90
C GLN A 316 -10.09 -6.57 12.90
N GLY A 317 -10.37 -7.83 12.60
CA GLY A 317 -10.16 -8.95 13.53
C GLY A 317 -8.71 -9.45 13.60
N PHE A 318 -7.89 -9.21 12.59
CA PHE A 318 -6.49 -9.64 12.54
C PHE A 318 -5.52 -8.49 12.81
N GLY A 319 -6.05 -7.29 13.11
CA GLY A 319 -5.26 -6.13 13.46
C GLY A 319 -4.17 -5.86 12.41
N PHE A 320 -4.43 -5.02 11.46
CA PHE A 320 -3.38 -4.16 11.01
C PHE A 320 -3.02 -3.35 12.27
N GLN A 321 -2.01 -3.79 12.96
CA GLN A 321 -1.42 -3.09 14.08
C GLN A 321 -0.58 -1.94 13.51
N GLY A 322 -1.24 -0.97 12.96
CA GLY A 322 -0.68 0.27 12.53
C GLY A 322 -1.90 1.15 12.31
N GLY A 323 -2.03 2.16 13.12
CA GLY A 323 -3.11 3.10 13.33
C GLY A 323 -3.85 3.69 12.12
N GLU A 324 -4.08 2.89 11.08
CA GLU A 324 -4.81 3.32 9.88
C GLU A 324 -6.33 3.44 10.09
N PHE A 325 -6.88 2.99 11.23
CA PHE A 325 -8.33 2.98 11.47
C PHE A 325 -8.75 3.38 12.88
N GLU A 326 -7.86 3.96 13.70
CA GLU A 326 -8.30 4.57 14.95
C GLU A 326 -8.88 5.95 14.67
N ALA A 327 -10.16 6.11 15.04
CA ALA A 327 -10.82 7.39 15.07
C ALA A 327 -10.10 8.31 16.08
N HIS A 328 -9.25 9.17 15.55
CA HIS A 328 -8.47 10.12 16.37
C HIS A 328 -9.38 11.18 16.93
N GLY A 329 -10.41 11.13 17.49
CA GLY A 329 -11.27 12.10 18.22
C GLY A 329 -11.22 13.59 17.82
N HIS A 330 -10.42 13.94 16.79
CA HIS A 330 -10.13 15.30 16.32
C HIS A 330 -10.71 15.60 14.93
N PHE A 331 -11.89 15.07 14.62
CA PHE A 331 -12.55 15.15 13.33
C PHE A 331 -12.44 16.50 12.60
N LEU A 332 -12.72 17.60 13.30
CA LEU A 332 -12.70 18.93 12.67
C LEU A 332 -11.27 19.40 12.36
N GLU A 333 -10.30 19.01 13.16
CA GLU A 333 -8.89 19.33 12.94
C GLU A 333 -8.34 18.52 11.75
N ASP A 334 -8.63 17.26 11.69
CA ASP A 334 -8.21 16.37 10.60
C ASP A 334 -8.89 16.75 9.28
N LEU A 335 -10.19 17.05 9.33
CA LEU A 335 -10.91 17.57 8.17
C LEU A 335 -10.31 18.90 7.68
N SER A 336 -10.02 19.81 8.60
CA SER A 336 -9.42 21.11 8.29
C SER A 336 -8.01 20.96 7.73
N ARG A 337 -7.20 20.09 8.35
CA ARG A 337 -5.83 19.80 7.90
C ARG A 337 -5.84 19.20 6.49
N ASN A 338 -6.59 18.12 6.30
CA ASN A 338 -6.65 17.41 5.02
C ASN A 338 -7.29 18.28 3.93
N TRP A 339 -8.30 19.07 4.25
CA TRP A 339 -8.85 20.06 3.32
C TRP A 339 -7.83 21.13 2.93
N THR A 340 -7.09 21.64 3.91
CA THR A 340 -6.03 22.62 3.66
C THR A 340 -4.94 22.02 2.79
N GLU A 341 -4.56 20.78 3.01
CA GLU A 341 -3.56 20.09 2.21
C GLU A 341 -4.03 19.79 0.78
N MET A 342 -5.30 19.43 0.60
CA MET A 342 -5.90 19.27 -0.73
C MET A 342 -5.98 20.57 -1.52
N THR A 343 -6.09 21.69 -0.84
CA THR A 343 -6.27 23.01 -1.46
C THR A 343 -4.98 23.80 -1.57
N LYS A 344 -3.86 23.37 -0.99
CA LYS A 344 -2.56 24.04 -1.15
C LYS A 344 -2.11 24.01 -2.61
N PRO A 345 -1.82 25.17 -3.21
CA PRO A 345 -1.36 25.24 -4.59
C PRO A 345 0.12 24.83 -4.74
N LEU A 346 0.86 24.77 -3.64
CA LEU A 346 2.30 24.54 -3.65
C LEU A 346 2.64 23.38 -2.70
N ASN A 347 3.55 22.53 -3.14
CA ASN A 347 4.12 21.48 -2.30
C ASN A 347 5.13 22.07 -1.29
N LYS A 348 5.70 21.21 -0.43
CA LYS A 348 6.71 21.61 0.55
C LYS A 348 7.97 22.23 -0.07
N ASN A 349 8.20 22.03 -1.38
CA ASN A 349 9.33 22.56 -2.13
C ASN A 349 9.00 23.85 -2.89
N GLY A 350 7.77 24.37 -2.75
CA GLY A 350 7.30 25.54 -3.48
C GLY A 350 6.89 25.30 -4.93
N GLU A 351 6.76 24.04 -5.35
CA GLU A 351 6.30 23.63 -6.69
C GLU A 351 4.78 23.49 -6.72
N LEU A 352 4.16 23.75 -7.86
CA LEU A 352 2.72 23.58 -8.07
C LEU A 352 2.34 22.09 -8.01
N GLU A 353 1.70 21.67 -6.92
CA GLU A 353 1.36 20.25 -6.74
C GLU A 353 0.29 19.76 -7.70
N ASN A 354 -0.75 20.51 -7.89
CA ASN A 354 -1.80 20.25 -8.89
C ASN A 354 -2.69 21.50 -9.03
N PRO A 355 -2.31 22.45 -9.89
CA PRO A 355 -3.08 23.70 -10.05
C PRO A 355 -4.51 23.44 -10.49
N PHE A 356 -4.78 22.32 -11.20
CA PHE A 356 -6.13 21.98 -11.62
C PHE A 356 -7.01 21.57 -10.43
N LEU A 357 -6.52 20.78 -9.48
CA LEU A 357 -7.27 20.47 -8.27
C LEU A 357 -7.60 21.74 -7.48
N THR A 358 -6.69 22.69 -7.42
CA THR A 358 -6.92 23.98 -6.74
C THR A 358 -8.04 24.78 -7.41
N TYR A 359 -8.00 24.98 -8.71
CA TYR A 359 -9.07 25.69 -9.44
C TYR A 359 -10.38 24.91 -9.38
N PHE A 360 -10.33 23.60 -9.45
CA PHE A 360 -11.48 22.75 -9.30
C PHE A 360 -12.12 22.85 -7.91
N ASN A 361 -11.32 22.94 -6.86
CA ASN A 361 -11.80 23.15 -5.50
C ASN A 361 -12.51 24.51 -5.35
N TYR A 362 -11.99 25.59 -5.94
CA TYR A 362 -12.70 26.87 -5.95
C TYR A 362 -14.03 26.77 -6.68
N LEU A 363 -14.07 26.10 -7.83
CA LEU A 363 -15.30 25.88 -8.57
C LEU A 363 -16.30 25.03 -7.76
N PHE A 364 -15.83 24.04 -7.02
CA PHE A 364 -16.65 23.24 -6.08
C PHE A 364 -17.23 24.12 -4.97
N VAL A 365 -16.42 24.97 -4.34
CA VAL A 365 -16.88 25.87 -3.25
C VAL A 365 -17.97 26.83 -3.76
N VAL A 366 -17.76 27.43 -4.93
CA VAL A 366 -18.79 28.29 -5.58
C VAL A 366 -20.05 27.47 -5.88
N GLY A 367 -19.89 26.26 -6.38
CA GLY A 367 -20.99 25.33 -6.65
C GLY A 367 -21.74 24.90 -5.37
N ALA A 368 -21.03 24.66 -4.27
CA ALA A 368 -21.64 24.31 -2.99
C ALA A 368 -22.47 25.46 -2.41
N ILE A 369 -21.93 26.69 -2.48
CA ILE A 369 -22.69 27.91 -2.09
C ILE A 369 -23.94 28.05 -2.97
N TYR A 370 -23.78 27.85 -4.29
CA TYR A 370 -24.92 27.89 -5.22
C TYR A 370 -25.96 26.84 -4.89
N LEU A 371 -25.55 25.59 -4.66
CA LEU A 371 -26.44 24.47 -4.31
C LEU A 371 -27.21 24.77 -3.01
N LEU A 372 -26.50 25.27 -1.97
CA LEU A 372 -27.10 25.65 -0.70
C LEU A 372 -28.14 26.79 -0.87
N ALA A 373 -27.79 27.83 -1.61
CA ALA A 373 -28.70 28.92 -1.92
C ALA A 373 -29.97 28.41 -2.65
N ARG A 374 -29.82 27.53 -3.64
CA ARG A 374 -30.93 26.94 -4.37
C ARG A 374 -31.76 26.00 -3.49
N ALA A 375 -31.15 25.27 -2.57
CA ALA A 375 -31.86 24.43 -1.62
C ALA A 375 -32.73 25.27 -0.67
N ILE A 376 -32.20 26.36 -0.12
CA ILE A 376 -32.93 27.29 0.77
C ILE A 376 -34.07 27.96 0.02
N LEU A 377 -33.80 28.57 -1.14
CA LEU A 377 -34.80 29.22 -1.97
C LEU A 377 -35.85 28.25 -2.50
N GLY A 378 -35.46 27.01 -2.78
CA GLY A 378 -36.39 25.95 -3.17
C GLY A 378 -37.32 25.56 -2.03
N ALA A 379 -36.78 25.39 -0.82
CA ALA A 379 -37.55 25.04 0.35
C ALA A 379 -38.62 26.07 0.68
N THR A 380 -38.32 27.37 0.56
CA THR A 380 -39.31 28.46 0.77
C THR A 380 -40.46 28.40 -0.24
N LYS A 381 -40.19 27.89 -1.46
CA LYS A 381 -41.19 27.69 -2.54
C LYS A 381 -41.77 26.29 -2.54
N LYS A 382 -41.55 25.46 -1.54
CA LYS A 382 -41.95 24.06 -1.43
C LYS A 382 -41.42 23.17 -2.58
N ASN A 383 -40.32 23.55 -3.19
CA ASN A 383 -39.58 22.74 -4.16
C ASN A 383 -38.31 22.20 -3.48
N TYR A 384 -38.34 20.97 -3.08
CA TYR A 384 -37.27 20.31 -2.29
C TYR A 384 -36.19 19.67 -3.13
N PHE A 385 -36.22 19.74 -4.45
CA PHE A 385 -35.30 19.07 -5.38
C PHE A 385 -33.81 19.30 -5.02
N TYR A 386 -33.39 20.56 -4.85
CA TYR A 386 -32.00 20.87 -4.49
C TYR A 386 -31.65 20.48 -3.05
N LEU A 387 -32.63 20.49 -2.13
CA LEU A 387 -32.44 20.01 -0.78
C LEU A 387 -32.24 18.49 -0.73
N GLU A 388 -32.98 17.75 -1.57
CA GLU A 388 -32.82 16.30 -1.69
C GLU A 388 -31.45 15.95 -2.29
N ILE A 389 -30.98 16.67 -3.30
CA ILE A 389 -29.62 16.52 -3.83
C ILE A 389 -28.57 16.78 -2.75
N LEU A 390 -28.72 17.89 -2.00
CA LEU A 390 -27.78 18.22 -0.93
C LEU A 390 -27.75 17.13 0.14
N ALA A 391 -28.92 16.68 0.59
CA ALA A 391 -29.01 15.61 1.58
C ALA A 391 -28.44 14.28 1.08
N PHE A 392 -28.68 13.92 -0.18
CA PHE A 392 -28.09 12.73 -0.79
C PHE A 392 -26.57 12.83 -0.81
N LEU A 393 -26.02 13.96 -1.28
CA LEU A 393 -24.56 14.17 -1.35
C LEU A 393 -23.92 14.13 0.03
N LEU A 394 -24.53 14.75 1.05
CA LEU A 394 -24.00 14.69 2.42
C LEU A 394 -23.92 13.26 2.95
N LEU A 395 -24.98 12.46 2.73
CA LEU A 395 -24.98 11.05 3.12
C LEU A 395 -24.01 10.21 2.29
N TYR A 396 -23.92 10.48 0.98
CA TYR A 396 -22.98 9.78 0.10
C TYR A 396 -21.53 10.02 0.51
N HIS A 397 -21.19 11.20 1.00
CA HIS A 397 -19.84 11.58 1.42
C HIS A 397 -19.48 11.21 2.84
N ILE A 398 -20.31 10.47 3.59
CA ILE A 398 -19.88 9.86 4.85
C ILE A 398 -18.63 9.01 4.64
N GLN A 399 -18.52 8.30 3.53
CA GLN A 399 -17.31 7.55 3.17
C GLN A 399 -16.04 8.44 3.09
N THR A 400 -16.19 9.68 2.61
CA THR A 400 -15.07 10.63 2.50
C THR A 400 -14.54 11.01 3.87
N TYR A 401 -15.44 11.18 4.84
CA TYR A 401 -15.06 11.38 6.24
C TYR A 401 -14.15 10.24 6.72
N MET A 402 -14.57 8.99 6.52
CA MET A 402 -13.78 7.82 6.93
C MET A 402 -12.39 7.78 6.26
N ILE A 403 -12.30 8.18 4.99
CA ILE A 403 -11.02 8.25 4.29
C ILE A 403 -10.14 9.38 4.85
N LEU A 404 -10.71 10.56 5.07
CA LEU A 404 -9.97 11.72 5.56
C LEU A 404 -9.46 11.55 6.98
N GLU A 405 -10.20 10.83 7.82
CA GLU A 405 -9.79 10.51 9.19
C GLU A 405 -8.62 9.51 9.23
N ASN A 406 -8.63 8.54 8.31
CA ASN A 406 -7.66 7.46 8.31
C ASN A 406 -6.38 7.76 7.53
N VAL A 407 -6.34 8.88 6.78
CA VAL A 407 -5.16 9.26 5.97
C VAL A 407 -4.33 10.27 6.75
N SER A 408 -3.37 9.77 7.54
CA SER A 408 -2.40 10.58 8.29
C SER A 408 -0.97 10.21 7.94
N GLY A 409 -0.01 11.09 8.22
CA GLY A 409 1.41 10.85 8.00
C GLY A 409 1.79 10.66 6.52
N ASP A 410 2.58 9.63 6.24
CA ASP A 410 3.07 9.30 4.89
C ASP A 410 1.97 8.89 3.90
N PHE A 411 0.78 8.58 4.39
CA PHE A 411 -0.43 8.31 3.59
C PHE A 411 -1.29 9.54 3.35
N SER A 412 -0.77 10.74 3.63
CA SER A 412 -1.50 11.99 3.44
C SER A 412 -2.06 12.12 2.02
N ILE A 413 -3.16 12.85 1.87
CA ILE A 413 -3.78 13.14 0.57
C ILE A 413 -2.79 13.83 -0.37
N GLN A 414 -1.82 14.60 0.15
CA GLN A 414 -0.73 15.18 -0.63
C GLN A 414 0.10 14.12 -1.37
N ILE A 415 0.36 12.98 -0.70
CA ILE A 415 1.16 11.89 -1.25
C ILE A 415 0.29 10.96 -2.11
N ASN A 416 -0.96 10.76 -1.70
CA ASN A 416 -1.91 9.86 -2.35
C ASN A 416 -3.17 10.59 -2.83
N GLN A 417 -3.03 11.51 -3.78
CA GLN A 417 -4.15 12.27 -4.38
C GLN A 417 -5.29 11.39 -4.90
N ARG A 418 -5.05 10.11 -5.14
CA ARG A 418 -6.08 9.12 -5.53
C ARG A 418 -7.23 9.01 -4.53
N TYR A 419 -7.00 9.24 -3.25
CA TYR A 419 -8.06 9.20 -2.24
C TYR A 419 -9.11 10.28 -2.46
N SER A 420 -8.76 11.41 -3.12
CA SER A 420 -9.70 12.44 -3.52
C SER A 420 -10.65 12.01 -4.63
N LEU A 421 -10.34 10.93 -5.37
CA LEU A 421 -11.12 10.49 -6.53
C LEU A 421 -12.53 10.03 -6.17
N VAL A 422 -12.76 9.57 -4.94
CA VAL A 422 -14.10 9.23 -4.46
C VAL A 422 -15.01 10.45 -4.34
N MET A 423 -14.43 11.65 -4.19
CA MET A 423 -15.14 12.92 -4.10
C MET A 423 -15.36 13.56 -5.47
N LEU A 424 -14.44 13.33 -6.42
CA LEU A 424 -14.36 14.08 -7.67
C LEU A 424 -15.64 14.05 -8.50
N PRO A 425 -16.37 12.92 -8.70
CA PRO A 425 -17.63 12.92 -9.45
C PRO A 425 -18.67 13.85 -8.85
N SER A 426 -18.79 13.86 -7.52
CA SER A 426 -19.73 14.75 -6.81
C SER A 426 -19.28 16.19 -6.84
N MET A 427 -17.99 16.44 -6.65
CA MET A 427 -17.41 17.79 -6.77
C MET A 427 -17.58 18.34 -8.19
N ALA A 428 -17.37 17.50 -9.19
CA ALA A 428 -17.60 17.86 -10.60
C ALA A 428 -19.07 18.23 -10.86
N PHE A 429 -19.99 17.44 -10.34
CA PHE A 429 -21.42 17.73 -10.42
C PHE A 429 -21.77 19.07 -9.75
N VAL A 430 -21.32 19.27 -8.52
CA VAL A 430 -21.59 20.50 -7.76
C VAL A 430 -20.94 21.72 -8.42
N GLY A 431 -19.68 21.61 -8.87
CA GLY A 431 -18.97 22.66 -9.61
C GLY A 431 -19.59 22.98 -10.96
N ALA A 432 -20.23 22.01 -11.61
CA ALA A 432 -20.93 22.21 -12.88
C ALA A 432 -22.22 23.03 -12.76
N LEU A 433 -22.86 23.08 -11.57
CA LEU A 433 -24.12 23.78 -11.35
C LEU A 433 -24.07 25.26 -11.73
N PRO A 434 -23.15 26.10 -11.18
CA PRO A 434 -23.05 27.51 -11.57
C PRO A 434 -22.63 27.68 -13.03
N VAL A 435 -21.74 26.82 -13.54
CA VAL A 435 -21.29 26.89 -14.95
C VAL A 435 -22.45 26.65 -15.91
N ALA A 436 -23.19 25.57 -15.70
CA ALA A 436 -24.37 25.26 -16.53
C ALA A 436 -25.42 26.37 -16.49
N HIS A 437 -25.66 26.95 -15.30
CA HIS A 437 -26.62 28.04 -15.14
C HIS A 437 -26.17 29.30 -15.88
N LEU A 438 -24.89 29.70 -15.75
CA LEU A 438 -24.31 30.82 -16.46
C LEU A 438 -24.41 30.64 -17.97
N VAL A 439 -24.02 29.49 -18.49
CA VAL A 439 -24.13 29.17 -19.94
C VAL A 439 -25.57 29.21 -20.41
N GLN A 440 -26.52 28.66 -19.66
CA GLN A 440 -27.93 28.72 -19.99
C GLN A 440 -28.44 30.16 -20.04
N GLN A 441 -28.06 31.02 -19.07
CA GLN A 441 -28.45 32.42 -19.08
C GLN A 441 -27.83 33.19 -20.26
N THR A 442 -26.57 32.96 -20.55
CA THR A 442 -25.86 33.56 -21.68
C THR A 442 -26.52 33.17 -22.98
N ILE A 443 -26.84 31.90 -23.19
CA ILE A 443 -27.54 31.40 -24.36
C ILE A 443 -28.93 32.05 -24.47
N ALA A 444 -29.68 32.13 -23.37
CA ALA A 444 -30.99 32.73 -23.33
C ALA A 444 -30.97 34.24 -23.64
N SER A 445 -29.92 34.96 -23.23
CA SER A 445 -29.72 36.37 -23.49
C SER A 445 -29.29 36.67 -24.93
N MET A 446 -28.57 35.72 -25.57
CA MET A 446 -28.08 35.86 -26.94
C MET A 446 -29.04 35.30 -27.98
N SER A 447 -29.97 34.44 -27.62
CA SER A 447 -30.89 33.81 -28.57
C SER A 447 -32.29 34.38 -28.54
N GLY A 448 -32.60 35.15 -29.55
CA GLY A 448 -33.94 35.14 -30.10
C GLY A 448 -34.20 33.79 -30.77
N LYS A 449 -34.74 32.83 -30.09
CA LYS A 449 -35.37 31.58 -30.55
C LYS A 449 -34.63 30.56 -31.44
N ASP A 450 -33.33 30.67 -31.76
CA ASP A 450 -32.66 29.72 -32.67
C ASP A 450 -31.80 28.64 -31.92
N SER A 451 -32.23 27.38 -32.03
CA SER A 451 -31.56 26.21 -31.42
C SER A 451 -30.13 25.93 -31.97
N LYS A 452 -29.83 26.40 -33.17
CA LYS A 452 -28.50 26.27 -33.80
C LYS A 452 -27.44 27.14 -33.18
N GLN A 453 -27.79 28.38 -32.74
CA GLN A 453 -26.85 29.27 -32.03
C GLN A 453 -26.46 28.70 -30.68
N ASN A 454 -27.34 27.99 -30.00
CA ASN A 454 -27.07 27.34 -28.71
C ASN A 454 -26.03 26.24 -28.84
N ALA A 455 -26.11 25.44 -29.91
CA ALA A 455 -25.10 24.38 -30.17
C ALA A 455 -23.74 24.97 -30.54
N VAL A 456 -23.69 26.08 -31.29
CA VAL A 456 -22.46 26.76 -31.66
C VAL A 456 -21.79 27.39 -30.45
N THR A 457 -22.55 28.02 -29.54
CA THR A 457 -21.98 28.62 -28.31
C THR A 457 -21.45 27.55 -27.35
N ALA A 458 -22.18 26.45 -27.16
CA ALA A 458 -21.73 25.30 -26.39
C ALA A 458 -20.45 24.68 -26.98
N LEU A 459 -20.40 24.54 -28.31
CA LEU A 459 -19.24 24.06 -29.03
C LEU A 459 -18.02 25.00 -28.83
N LEU A 460 -18.21 26.33 -28.97
CA LEU A 460 -17.14 27.30 -28.76
C LEU A 460 -16.60 27.28 -27.32
N VAL A 461 -17.47 27.23 -26.32
CA VAL A 461 -17.06 27.12 -24.92
C VAL A 461 -16.28 25.82 -24.68
N THR A 462 -16.74 24.72 -25.30
CA THR A 462 -16.06 23.42 -25.18
C THR A 462 -14.71 23.43 -25.89
N LEU A 463 -14.62 24.02 -27.09
CA LEU A 463 -13.34 24.14 -27.80
C LEU A 463 -12.34 25.03 -27.06
N VAL A 464 -12.79 26.14 -26.48
CA VAL A 464 -11.95 27.02 -25.67
C VAL A 464 -11.50 26.30 -24.40
N ALA A 465 -12.41 25.64 -23.68
CA ALA A 465 -12.07 24.85 -22.50
C ALA A 465 -11.14 23.68 -22.84
N GLY A 466 -11.39 22.98 -23.95
CA GLY A 466 -10.54 21.92 -24.47
C GLY A 466 -9.16 22.42 -24.89
N ALA A 467 -9.07 23.57 -25.56
CA ALA A 467 -7.78 24.18 -25.94
C ALA A 467 -6.98 24.63 -24.71
N LEU A 468 -7.63 25.27 -23.73
CA LEU A 468 -7.01 25.66 -22.45
C LEU A 468 -6.54 24.42 -21.68
N PHE A 469 -7.35 23.37 -21.63
CA PHE A 469 -6.98 22.11 -21.01
C PHE A 469 -5.80 21.44 -21.72
N THR A 470 -5.83 21.39 -23.06
CA THR A 470 -4.76 20.78 -23.84
C THR A 470 -3.44 21.56 -23.65
N ALA A 471 -3.48 22.89 -23.76
CA ALA A 471 -2.30 23.74 -23.52
C ALA A 471 -1.75 23.54 -22.09
N TRP A 472 -2.64 23.48 -21.11
CA TRP A 472 -2.28 23.27 -19.73
C TRP A 472 -1.72 21.85 -19.50
N THR A 473 -2.33 20.81 -20.08
CA THR A 473 -1.85 19.42 -19.95
C THR A 473 -0.48 19.22 -20.60
N PHE A 474 -0.23 19.88 -21.76
CA PHE A 474 1.09 19.85 -22.38
C PHE A 474 2.15 20.55 -21.53
N HIS A 475 1.82 21.67 -20.91
CA HIS A 475 2.74 22.40 -20.04
C HIS A 475 3.10 21.58 -18.79
N TYR A 476 2.13 20.88 -18.21
CA TYR A 476 2.32 20.09 -16.99
C TYR A 476 2.61 18.60 -17.23
N LYS A 477 2.62 18.14 -18.48
CA LYS A 477 2.88 16.72 -18.81
C LYS A 477 4.22 16.24 -18.27
N GLU A 478 5.24 17.06 -18.38
CA GLU A 478 6.59 16.73 -17.89
C GLU A 478 6.66 16.71 -16.37
N ASP A 479 6.03 17.69 -15.72
CA ASP A 479 5.96 17.77 -14.26
C ASP A 479 5.04 16.70 -13.68
N PHE A 480 3.91 16.42 -14.32
CA PHE A 480 2.98 15.38 -13.91
C PHE A 480 3.64 14.01 -13.98
N ASN A 481 4.33 13.71 -15.07
CA ASN A 481 5.06 12.46 -15.24
C ASN A 481 6.28 12.37 -14.31
N LYS A 482 7.04 13.45 -14.11
CA LYS A 482 8.23 13.46 -13.25
C LYS A 482 7.89 13.53 -11.76
N ASN A 483 6.96 14.36 -11.34
CA ASN A 483 6.75 14.66 -9.92
C ASN A 483 5.72 13.76 -9.24
N ILE A 484 4.65 13.35 -9.93
CA ILE A 484 3.63 12.49 -9.33
C ILE A 484 4.02 11.01 -9.39
N MET A 485 4.79 10.60 -10.40
CA MET A 485 5.04 9.20 -10.72
C MET A 485 6.45 8.72 -10.42
N TYR A 486 7.47 9.46 -10.83
CA TYR A 486 8.83 8.94 -10.84
C TYR A 486 9.65 9.28 -9.58
N ASN A 487 9.45 10.43 -8.97
CA ASN A 487 10.33 10.89 -7.88
C ASN A 487 10.06 10.21 -6.54
N ARG A 488 8.96 9.48 -6.39
CA ARG A 488 8.55 8.92 -5.09
C ARG A 488 8.44 7.39 -5.05
N ASN A 489 8.54 6.69 -6.17
CA ASN A 489 8.42 5.25 -6.16
C ASN A 489 9.50 4.56 -6.99
N HIS A 490 10.66 4.36 -6.37
CA HIS A 490 11.78 3.64 -6.98
C HIS A 490 11.40 2.22 -7.39
N LEU A 491 10.40 1.62 -6.76
CA LEU A 491 9.92 0.28 -7.07
C LEU A 491 9.28 0.17 -8.46
N THR A 492 8.53 1.19 -8.86
CA THR A 492 7.93 1.19 -10.20
C THR A 492 8.96 1.39 -11.29
N ILE A 493 10.02 2.16 -11.01
CA ILE A 493 11.16 2.30 -11.93
C ILE A 493 11.91 0.98 -12.02
N GLU A 494 12.19 0.36 -10.89
CA GLU A 494 12.85 -0.95 -10.82
C GLU A 494 12.10 -2.00 -11.63
N GLU A 495 10.79 -2.12 -11.43
CA GLU A 495 9.93 -3.04 -12.17
C GLU A 495 9.99 -2.77 -13.69
N HIS A 496 9.81 -1.51 -14.08
CA HIS A 496 9.85 -1.12 -15.48
C HIS A 496 11.18 -1.49 -16.15
N GLU A 497 12.30 -1.23 -15.50
CA GLU A 497 13.62 -1.54 -16.01
C GLU A 497 13.90 -3.05 -16.09
N ILE A 498 13.42 -3.80 -15.09
CA ILE A 498 13.52 -5.28 -15.12
C ILE A 498 12.68 -5.85 -16.26
N LEU A 499 11.42 -5.39 -16.42
CA LEU A 499 10.54 -5.85 -17.49
C LEU A 499 11.05 -5.43 -18.87
N ARG A 500 11.66 -4.24 -19.00
CA ARG A 500 12.32 -3.82 -20.24
C ARG A 500 13.47 -4.74 -20.59
N TRP A 501 14.35 -5.04 -19.63
CA TRP A 501 15.40 -6.00 -19.83
C TRP A 501 14.85 -7.38 -20.23
N LEU A 502 13.78 -7.84 -19.57
CA LEU A 502 13.15 -9.12 -19.87
C LEU A 502 12.58 -9.17 -21.29
N ALA A 503 11.98 -8.07 -21.76
CA ALA A 503 11.43 -7.97 -23.11
C ALA A 503 12.51 -8.02 -24.23
N GLU A 504 13.73 -7.62 -23.91
CA GLU A 504 14.89 -7.71 -24.81
C GLU A 504 15.46 -9.14 -24.91
N GLN A 505 15.05 -10.04 -24.00
CA GLN A 505 15.57 -11.42 -23.98
C GLN A 505 14.72 -12.35 -24.85
N PRO A 506 15.31 -13.44 -25.38
CA PRO A 506 14.54 -14.48 -26.09
C PRO A 506 13.39 -15.01 -25.22
N GLN A 507 12.24 -15.31 -25.83
CA GLN A 507 11.13 -15.93 -25.11
C GLN A 507 11.51 -17.33 -24.67
N LYS A 508 11.59 -17.53 -23.34
CA LYS A 508 11.84 -18.80 -22.67
C LYS A 508 11.14 -18.83 -21.34
N ASP A 509 10.83 -20.00 -20.85
CA ASP A 509 10.38 -20.19 -19.49
C ASP A 509 11.52 -19.80 -18.54
N ARG A 510 11.25 -18.85 -17.65
CA ARG A 510 12.22 -18.34 -16.69
C ARG A 510 11.67 -18.42 -15.28
N PHE A 511 12.59 -18.49 -14.36
CA PHE A 511 12.29 -18.48 -12.94
C PHE A 511 13.08 -17.37 -12.25
N PHE A 512 12.39 -16.61 -11.38
CA PHE A 512 13.04 -15.52 -10.67
C PHE A 512 13.05 -15.75 -9.16
N ILE A 513 14.18 -15.47 -8.55
CA ILE A 513 14.37 -15.38 -7.10
C ILE A 513 14.50 -13.90 -6.77
N TYR A 514 13.49 -13.34 -6.09
CA TYR A 514 13.37 -11.89 -5.91
C TYR A 514 12.65 -11.53 -4.61
N GLY A 515 12.93 -10.37 -4.03
CA GLY A 515 12.28 -9.91 -2.79
C GLY A 515 10.77 -9.70 -2.93
N ARG A 516 10.28 -9.48 -4.16
CA ARG A 516 8.86 -9.24 -4.45
C ARG A 516 8.34 -10.18 -5.53
N PRO A 517 8.29 -11.47 -5.26
CA PRO A 517 7.99 -12.47 -6.28
C PRO A 517 6.59 -12.32 -6.90
N TRP A 518 5.62 -11.74 -6.19
CA TRP A 518 4.28 -11.48 -6.70
C TRP A 518 4.24 -10.61 -7.96
N HIS A 519 5.26 -9.78 -8.20
CA HIS A 519 5.39 -9.01 -9.44
C HIS A 519 5.49 -9.90 -10.65
N PHE A 520 6.42 -10.85 -10.62
CA PHE A 520 6.64 -11.79 -11.72
C PHE A 520 5.44 -12.71 -11.89
N ILE A 521 4.84 -13.16 -10.81
CA ILE A 521 3.62 -13.98 -10.84
C ILE A 521 2.51 -13.26 -11.57
N GLY A 522 2.36 -11.95 -11.32
CA GLY A 522 1.41 -11.10 -12.03
C GLY A 522 1.60 -11.12 -13.55
N TYR A 523 2.79 -11.27 -14.05
CA TYR A 523 3.12 -11.37 -15.48
C TYR A 523 3.20 -12.82 -15.99
N GLY A 524 2.67 -13.79 -15.25
CA GLY A 524 2.68 -15.19 -15.66
C GLY A 524 4.05 -15.88 -15.53
N ILE A 525 4.97 -15.31 -14.75
CA ILE A 525 6.33 -15.79 -14.58
C ILE A 525 6.51 -16.38 -13.19
N SER A 526 7.10 -17.58 -13.11
CA SER A 526 7.36 -18.26 -11.84
C SER A 526 8.37 -17.49 -11.00
N SER A 527 8.05 -17.29 -9.71
CA SER A 527 8.94 -16.57 -8.80
C SER A 527 8.74 -16.97 -7.34
N ILE A 528 9.84 -16.96 -6.58
CA ILE A 528 9.85 -17.14 -5.12
C ILE A 528 10.74 -16.08 -4.46
N HIS A 529 10.49 -15.90 -3.16
CA HIS A 529 11.34 -15.05 -2.34
C HIS A 529 12.70 -15.70 -2.07
N TYR A 530 13.77 -14.92 -1.97
CA TYR A 530 15.12 -15.44 -1.70
C TYR A 530 15.23 -16.17 -0.37
N ASP A 531 14.45 -15.81 0.65
CA ASP A 531 14.41 -16.56 1.91
C ASP A 531 13.87 -17.97 1.71
N ARG A 532 12.88 -18.16 0.83
CA ARG A 532 12.36 -19.47 0.51
C ARG A 532 13.40 -20.28 -0.27
N ALA A 533 14.06 -19.67 -1.26
CA ALA A 533 15.12 -20.33 -1.99
C ALA A 533 16.27 -20.75 -1.07
N ARG A 534 16.61 -19.93 -0.08
CA ARG A 534 17.66 -20.26 0.91
C ARG A 534 17.32 -21.46 1.77
N GLN A 535 16.03 -21.67 2.07
CA GLN A 535 15.54 -22.82 2.86
C GLN A 535 15.49 -24.12 2.05
N MET A 536 15.54 -24.05 0.72
CA MET A 536 15.55 -25.25 -0.14
C MET A 536 16.87 -25.99 0.00
N SER A 537 16.79 -27.33 -0.06
CA SER A 537 17.98 -28.18 -0.09
C SER A 537 18.80 -27.99 -1.39
N THR A 538 20.05 -28.41 -1.38
CA THR A 538 20.90 -28.36 -2.58
C THR A 538 20.30 -29.15 -3.74
N GLU A 539 19.64 -30.27 -3.46
CA GLU A 539 18.98 -31.09 -4.47
C GLU A 539 17.74 -30.40 -5.07
N GLU A 540 16.90 -29.78 -4.23
CA GLU A 540 15.75 -29.00 -4.70
C GLU A 540 16.19 -27.81 -5.58
N LEU A 541 17.27 -27.12 -5.21
CA LEU A 541 17.82 -26.04 -6.02
C LEU A 541 18.41 -26.55 -7.37
N LYS A 542 19.09 -27.68 -7.36
CA LYS A 542 19.56 -28.32 -8.61
C LYS A 542 18.39 -28.72 -9.50
N ASN A 543 17.35 -29.29 -8.93
CA ASN A 543 16.12 -29.66 -9.66
C ASN A 543 15.42 -28.41 -10.22
N LEU A 544 15.40 -27.32 -9.49
CA LEU A 544 14.88 -26.02 -9.97
C LEU A 544 15.68 -25.51 -11.19
N VAL A 545 17.00 -25.49 -11.10
CA VAL A 545 17.87 -25.04 -12.20
C VAL A 545 17.70 -25.94 -13.43
N ASN A 546 17.64 -27.26 -13.24
CA ASN A 546 17.46 -28.22 -14.32
C ASN A 546 16.09 -28.08 -14.99
N LYS A 547 15.03 -27.89 -14.21
CA LYS A 547 13.66 -27.71 -14.69
C LYS A 547 13.53 -26.52 -15.64
N TYR A 548 14.15 -25.41 -15.31
CA TYR A 548 14.16 -24.20 -16.15
C TYR A 548 15.36 -24.14 -17.11
N GLN A 549 16.05 -25.26 -17.32
CA GLN A 549 17.20 -25.36 -18.26
C GLN A 549 18.28 -24.31 -18.01
N GLY A 550 18.51 -23.97 -16.76
CA GLY A 550 19.46 -22.93 -16.36
C GLY A 550 18.94 -21.48 -16.51
N GLU A 551 17.68 -21.27 -16.89
CA GLU A 551 17.05 -19.94 -16.97
C GLU A 551 16.46 -19.53 -15.61
N VAL A 552 17.23 -19.66 -14.54
CA VAL A 552 16.91 -19.21 -13.19
C VAL A 552 17.74 -17.97 -12.90
N TYR A 553 17.08 -16.90 -12.45
CA TYR A 553 17.73 -15.62 -12.18
C TYR A 553 17.45 -15.16 -10.76
N TYR A 554 18.46 -14.60 -10.13
CA TYR A 554 18.37 -13.85 -8.90
C TYR A 554 18.39 -12.36 -9.21
N ILE A 555 17.53 -11.60 -8.54
CA ILE A 555 17.48 -10.14 -8.67
C ILE A 555 17.72 -9.51 -7.30
N ARG A 556 18.82 -8.77 -7.20
CA ARG A 556 19.10 -7.86 -6.11
C ARG A 556 18.42 -6.52 -6.41
N GLY A 557 17.27 -6.29 -5.83
CA GLY A 557 16.49 -5.07 -5.99
C GLY A 557 16.46 -4.23 -4.72
N LEU A 558 15.51 -3.30 -4.64
CA LEU A 558 15.36 -2.33 -3.56
C LEU A 558 15.31 -2.98 -2.18
N ASP A 559 14.65 -4.13 -2.05
CA ASP A 559 14.51 -4.83 -0.75
C ASP A 559 15.84 -5.33 -0.18
N CYS A 560 16.88 -5.39 -1.02
CA CYS A 560 18.25 -5.72 -0.60
C CYS A 560 19.04 -4.49 -0.14
N TRP A 561 18.53 -3.33 -0.45
CA TRP A 561 19.03 -2.05 -0.01
C TRP A 561 18.01 -1.61 1.04
N ASP A 562 18.26 -1.85 2.29
CA ASP A 562 17.34 -1.61 3.40
C ASP A 562 16.47 -0.36 3.17
N SER A 563 15.15 -0.46 3.37
CA SER A 563 14.17 0.57 3.06
C SER A 563 14.40 1.88 3.83
N HIS A 564 15.13 1.83 4.93
CA HIS A 564 15.53 3.00 5.72
C HIS A 564 16.85 3.62 5.23
N THR A 565 17.57 2.96 4.33
CA THR A 565 18.89 3.36 3.84
C THR A 565 18.89 4.30 2.65
N TYR A 566 17.77 4.88 2.30
CA TYR A 566 17.75 6.05 1.43
C TYR A 566 18.55 7.23 2.00
N HIS A 567 18.89 7.19 3.27
CA HIS A 567 19.76 8.15 3.90
C HIS A 567 21.22 7.66 3.86
N LYS A 568 22.14 8.49 3.42
CA LYS A 568 23.61 8.28 3.34
C LYS A 568 24.24 7.48 4.49
N LYS A 569 23.58 7.44 5.66
CA LYS A 569 24.05 6.79 6.88
C LYS A 569 24.04 5.26 6.86
N ALA A 570 23.24 4.64 6.02
CA ALA A 570 23.11 3.18 6.04
C ALA A 570 24.14 2.45 5.19
N VAL A 571 24.78 3.14 4.26
CA VAL A 571 25.98 2.64 3.58
C VAL A 571 27.15 2.56 4.57
N GLU A 572 27.13 3.34 5.65
CA GLU A 572 28.15 3.38 6.70
C GLU A 572 27.96 2.30 7.77
N HIS A 573 26.74 1.79 7.96
CA HIS A 573 26.45 0.70 8.89
C HIS A 573 25.95 -0.53 8.13
N ARG A 574 26.86 -1.24 7.48
CA ARG A 574 26.57 -2.50 6.76
C ARG A 574 26.12 -3.59 7.72
N ILE A 575 24.83 -3.57 8.06
CA ILE A 575 24.17 -4.77 8.56
C ILE A 575 23.98 -5.68 7.33
N ALA A 576 24.50 -6.92 7.39
CA ALA A 576 24.31 -7.89 6.33
C ALA A 576 22.80 -8.07 6.09
N THR A 577 22.33 -7.65 4.91
CA THR A 577 20.96 -7.87 4.52
C THR A 577 20.71 -9.36 4.26
N THR A 578 19.46 -9.79 4.25
CA THR A 578 19.11 -11.17 3.85
C THR A 578 19.65 -11.51 2.45
N CYS A 579 19.77 -10.52 1.58
CA CYS A 579 20.37 -10.67 0.25
C CYS A 579 21.88 -10.95 0.32
N ASP A 580 22.62 -10.27 1.18
CA ASP A 580 24.05 -10.52 1.34
C ASP A 580 24.32 -11.95 1.80
N ILE A 581 23.49 -12.45 2.72
CA ILE A 581 23.54 -13.84 3.18
C ILE A 581 23.23 -14.81 2.04
N PHE A 582 22.19 -14.49 1.23
CA PHE A 582 21.82 -15.30 0.07
C PHE A 582 22.97 -15.37 -0.96
N GLU A 583 23.55 -14.23 -1.31
CA GLU A 583 24.63 -14.10 -2.27
C GLU A 583 25.92 -14.81 -1.81
N ARG A 584 26.16 -14.80 -0.49
CA ARG A 584 27.26 -15.55 0.10
C ARG A 584 27.14 -17.04 -0.16
N ASP A 585 25.93 -17.59 0.02
CA ASP A 585 25.69 -19.04 0.00
C ASP A 585 25.39 -19.60 -1.39
N MET A 586 25.03 -18.74 -2.37
CA MET A 586 24.55 -19.15 -3.69
C MET A 586 25.55 -18.88 -4.80
N ASP A 587 25.58 -19.76 -5.78
CA ASP A 587 26.39 -19.60 -6.98
C ASP A 587 25.67 -18.70 -7.99
N LEU A 588 26.18 -17.50 -8.16
CA LEU A 588 25.59 -16.42 -8.94
C LEU A 588 26.57 -15.92 -9.98
N GLU A 589 26.11 -15.81 -11.22
CA GLU A 589 26.83 -15.21 -12.33
C GLU A 589 26.16 -13.91 -12.76
N GLY A 590 26.85 -12.78 -12.63
CA GLY A 590 26.30 -11.47 -12.98
C GLY A 590 25.95 -11.36 -14.46
N VAL A 591 24.72 -10.96 -14.78
CA VAL A 591 24.23 -10.80 -16.15
C VAL A 591 24.06 -9.33 -16.51
N LYS A 592 23.44 -8.54 -15.63
CA LYS A 592 23.13 -7.14 -15.88
C LYS A 592 23.12 -6.33 -14.60
N ASN A 593 23.69 -5.13 -14.67
CA ASN A 593 23.53 -4.10 -13.65
C ASN A 593 22.76 -2.93 -14.24
N ILE A 594 21.71 -2.50 -13.58
CA ILE A 594 20.82 -1.42 -14.01
C ILE A 594 20.83 -0.34 -12.93
N LEU A 595 21.28 0.86 -13.29
CA LEU A 595 21.20 2.00 -12.37
C LEU A 595 19.77 2.51 -12.33
N ILE A 596 19.14 2.44 -11.15
CA ILE A 596 17.76 2.90 -10.96
C ILE A 596 17.75 4.37 -10.58
N THR A 597 18.60 4.74 -9.62
CA THR A 597 18.83 6.12 -9.20
C THR A 597 20.30 6.28 -8.84
N ASN A 598 20.72 7.49 -8.53
CA ASN A 598 22.10 7.73 -8.02
C ASN A 598 22.40 6.96 -6.72
N ASN A 599 21.39 6.30 -6.14
CA ASN A 599 21.48 5.70 -4.82
C ASN A 599 21.56 4.17 -4.86
N TYR A 600 21.03 3.49 -5.89
CA TYR A 600 21.10 2.03 -5.94
C TYR A 600 21.00 1.44 -7.37
N TRP A 601 21.51 0.21 -7.49
CA TRP A 601 21.50 -0.59 -8.69
C TRP A 601 20.62 -1.82 -8.52
N VAL A 602 19.89 -2.18 -9.56
CA VAL A 602 19.35 -3.54 -9.68
C VAL A 602 20.43 -4.41 -10.30
N GLN A 603 20.72 -5.53 -9.67
CA GLN A 603 21.63 -6.54 -10.19
C GLN A 603 20.84 -7.79 -10.57
N ILE A 604 20.96 -8.20 -11.82
CA ILE A 604 20.40 -9.44 -12.33
C ILE A 604 21.55 -10.43 -12.48
N ALA A 605 21.45 -11.57 -11.80
CA ALA A 605 22.44 -12.62 -11.84
C ALA A 605 21.78 -13.95 -12.20
N LYS A 606 22.45 -14.75 -13.02
CA LYS A 606 22.08 -16.13 -13.29
C LYS A 606 22.33 -16.95 -12.02
N PHE A 607 21.37 -17.77 -11.65
CA PHE A 607 21.44 -18.61 -10.46
C PHE A 607 21.79 -20.04 -10.87
N ASN A 608 22.92 -20.56 -10.38
CA ASN A 608 23.43 -21.89 -10.72
C ASN A 608 23.22 -22.92 -9.58
N GLY A 609 22.63 -22.50 -8.47
CA GLY A 609 22.39 -23.32 -7.28
C GLY A 609 23.13 -22.83 -6.05
N ARG A 610 23.35 -23.72 -5.11
CA ARG A 610 24.15 -23.45 -3.91
C ARG A 610 25.63 -23.60 -4.24
N LYS A 611 26.47 -22.69 -3.76
CA LYS A 611 27.93 -22.86 -3.84
C LYS A 611 28.34 -24.19 -3.26
N ASP A 612 29.19 -24.92 -3.96
CA ASP A 612 29.79 -26.15 -3.42
C ASP A 612 30.77 -25.79 -2.29
N PHE A 613 30.17 -25.54 -1.15
CA PHE A 613 30.92 -25.41 0.09
C PHE A 613 31.19 -26.83 0.64
N ASN A 614 32.36 -27.39 0.33
CA ASN A 614 32.76 -28.64 0.97
C ASN A 614 33.71 -28.30 2.13
N PRO A 615 33.18 -28.25 3.38
CA PRO A 615 34.02 -27.97 4.53
C PRO A 615 35.15 -28.96 4.74
N LYS A 616 35.08 -30.15 4.09
CA LYS A 616 36.18 -31.14 4.10
C LYS A 616 37.35 -30.73 3.24
N ASN A 617 37.21 -29.83 2.28
CA ASN A 617 38.29 -29.33 1.44
C ASN A 617 38.94 -28.05 1.96
N ILE A 618 38.35 -27.43 3.00
CA ILE A 618 38.90 -26.26 3.68
C ILE A 618 39.52 -26.74 4.99
N ILE A 619 40.80 -27.10 4.89
CA ILE A 619 41.58 -27.41 6.10
C ILE A 619 42.40 -26.16 6.39
N VAL A 620 41.93 -25.37 7.37
CA VAL A 620 42.78 -24.39 8.04
C VAL A 620 43.64 -25.16 9.02
N VAL A 621 44.93 -25.13 8.84
CA VAL A 621 45.89 -25.88 9.67
C VAL A 621 45.92 -25.27 11.06
N ASN A 622 45.83 -23.97 11.15
CA ASN A 622 45.73 -23.22 12.39
C ASN A 622 44.48 -22.38 12.42
N GLU A 623 43.69 -22.54 13.46
CA GLU A 623 42.65 -21.58 13.76
C GLU A 623 43.25 -20.17 13.86
N PRO A 624 42.54 -19.12 13.35
CA PRO A 624 43.05 -17.76 13.53
C PRO A 624 43.36 -17.46 14.98
N GLU A 625 44.59 -17.16 15.25
CA GLU A 625 45.06 -16.78 16.56
C GLU A 625 44.84 -15.28 16.75
N LEU A 626 44.11 -14.90 17.80
CA LEU A 626 43.78 -13.54 18.13
C LEU A 626 44.55 -13.14 19.36
N ILE A 627 45.48 -12.20 19.19
CA ILE A 627 46.35 -11.75 20.27
C ILE A 627 45.97 -10.32 20.66
N GLN A 628 45.47 -10.12 21.87
CA GLN A 628 45.22 -8.79 22.39
C GLN A 628 46.56 -8.08 22.68
N SER A 629 46.76 -6.92 22.09
CA SER A 629 47.91 -6.12 22.40
C SER A 629 47.74 -5.52 23.82
N ALA A 630 48.70 -5.79 24.71
CA ALA A 630 48.75 -5.11 25.98
C ALA A 630 48.98 -3.60 25.73
N ALA A 631 48.17 -2.77 26.38
CA ALA A 631 48.39 -1.33 26.36
C ALA A 631 49.67 -1.00 27.11
N GLU A 632 50.76 -0.86 26.38
CA GLU A 632 51.99 -0.18 26.92
C GLU A 632 52.17 1.16 26.17
N ASP A 633 52.32 2.16 26.99
CA ASP A 633 52.57 3.57 26.73
C ASP A 633 53.15 3.96 25.36
N SER A 634 52.51 4.98 24.78
CA SER A 634 53.05 6.06 23.96
C SER A 634 52.64 6.13 22.50
N LEU A 635 51.89 7.20 22.18
CA LEU A 635 51.92 8.03 20.95
C LEU A 635 52.02 7.32 19.55
N SER A 636 51.44 6.17 19.33
CA SER A 636 51.22 5.69 17.96
C SER A 636 49.94 4.86 17.88
N THR A 637 49.21 5.00 16.79
CA THR A 637 47.99 4.29 16.38
C THR A 637 47.87 2.89 17.00
N THR A 638 47.10 2.74 18.08
CA THR A 638 47.06 1.55 18.91
C THR A 638 46.44 0.37 18.14
N THR A 639 47.23 -0.64 17.90
CA THR A 639 46.76 -1.96 17.47
C THR A 639 46.03 -2.59 18.66
N ALA A 640 44.72 -2.77 18.54
CA ALA A 640 43.92 -3.40 19.59
C ALA A 640 43.92 -4.93 19.50
N LEU A 641 44.12 -5.47 18.30
CA LEU A 641 44.04 -6.91 18.07
C LEU A 641 44.99 -7.31 16.93
N GLN A 642 45.78 -8.35 17.12
CA GLN A 642 46.55 -8.99 16.06
C GLN A 642 45.88 -10.30 15.65
N TYR A 643 45.88 -10.60 14.36
CA TYR A 643 45.43 -11.88 13.86
C TYR A 643 46.52 -12.58 13.06
N ASN A 644 46.53 -13.91 13.19
CA ASN A 644 47.41 -14.80 12.40
C ASN A 644 46.58 -16.00 11.96
N PHE A 645 46.60 -16.31 10.67
CA PHE A 645 45.98 -17.53 10.11
C PHE A 645 46.75 -18.09 8.92
N SER A 646 46.63 -19.37 8.71
CA SER A 646 47.26 -20.06 7.57
C SER A 646 46.30 -21.08 6.97
N LEU A 647 46.42 -21.28 5.66
CA LEU A 647 45.73 -22.33 4.96
C LEU A 647 46.57 -23.59 4.81
N ASN A 648 45.92 -24.77 4.74
CA ASN A 648 46.58 -26.03 4.56
C ASN A 648 47.37 -26.06 3.23
N GLU A 649 48.55 -26.68 3.19
CA GLU A 649 49.38 -26.84 2.02
C GLU A 649 48.70 -27.59 0.85
N LYS A 650 47.64 -28.35 1.09
CA LYS A 650 46.84 -29.04 0.10
C LYS A 650 45.82 -28.11 -0.63
N ALA A 651 45.67 -26.88 -0.24
CA ALA A 651 44.81 -25.93 -0.92
C ALA A 651 45.36 -25.62 -2.30
N THR A 652 44.54 -25.78 -3.33
CA THR A 652 44.89 -25.52 -4.73
C THR A 652 44.77 -24.04 -5.13
N ALA A 653 44.94 -23.14 -4.20
CA ALA A 653 44.87 -21.70 -4.47
C ALA A 653 46.07 -21.21 -5.23
N THR A 654 45.85 -20.38 -6.22
CA THR A 654 46.86 -19.70 -7.03
C THR A 654 46.93 -18.21 -6.70
N SER A 655 47.87 -17.49 -7.27
CA SER A 655 48.01 -16.02 -7.08
C SER A 655 46.80 -15.20 -7.53
N GLN A 656 45.81 -15.80 -8.21
CA GLN A 656 44.56 -15.17 -8.58
C GLN A 656 43.53 -15.10 -7.41
N TRP A 657 43.79 -15.83 -6.34
CA TRP A 657 42.92 -15.82 -5.17
C TRP A 657 43.23 -14.61 -4.30
N ILE A 658 42.19 -14.11 -3.63
CA ILE A 658 42.26 -12.96 -2.73
C ILE A 658 41.88 -13.43 -1.33
N TYR A 659 42.64 -13.02 -0.34
CA TYR A 659 42.15 -13.08 1.02
C TYR A 659 41.54 -11.75 1.46
N THR A 660 40.54 -11.82 2.25
CA THR A 660 39.85 -10.67 2.87
C THR A 660 39.67 -10.94 4.35
N VAL A 661 40.03 -9.98 5.17
CA VAL A 661 39.69 -9.98 6.58
C VAL A 661 38.71 -8.86 6.86
N GLN A 662 37.61 -9.21 7.48
CA GLN A 662 36.54 -8.26 7.82
C GLN A 662 36.34 -8.25 9.33
N VAL A 663 35.99 -7.08 9.84
CA VAL A 663 35.54 -6.89 11.23
C VAL A 663 34.16 -6.25 11.18
N ASN A 664 33.14 -6.92 11.74
CA ASN A 664 31.76 -6.47 11.71
C ASN A 664 31.28 -6.10 10.26
N GLY A 665 31.72 -6.88 9.27
CA GLY A 665 31.43 -6.66 7.86
C GLY A 665 32.31 -5.59 7.17
N ASN A 666 33.16 -4.87 7.90
CA ASN A 666 34.09 -3.90 7.31
C ASN A 666 35.42 -4.55 6.95
N ILE A 667 35.89 -4.32 5.71
CA ILE A 667 37.17 -4.85 5.26
C ILE A 667 38.31 -4.11 5.96
N VAL A 668 39.09 -4.87 6.75
CA VAL A 668 40.31 -4.37 7.42
C VAL A 668 41.56 -4.68 6.59
N SER A 669 41.54 -5.80 5.86
CA SER A 669 42.65 -6.20 5.01
C SER A 669 42.12 -6.96 3.80
N ARG A 670 42.69 -6.70 2.63
CA ARG A 670 42.41 -7.42 1.40
C ARG A 670 43.65 -7.41 0.53
N ALA A 671 44.13 -8.58 0.18
CA ALA A 671 45.29 -8.70 -0.70
C ALA A 671 45.28 -10.01 -1.50
N PRO A 672 46.08 -10.13 -2.60
CA PRO A 672 46.27 -11.38 -3.29
C PRO A 672 46.77 -12.49 -2.33
N TYR A 673 46.27 -13.69 -2.52
CA TYR A 673 46.70 -14.86 -1.78
C TYR A 673 48.16 -15.19 -2.12
N THR A 674 49.00 -15.23 -1.11
CA THR A 674 50.36 -15.78 -1.19
C THR A 674 50.49 -16.98 -0.26
N LYS A 675 51.15 -18.05 -0.72
CA LYS A 675 51.31 -19.25 0.12
C LYS A 675 52.00 -18.90 1.45
N GLY A 676 51.39 -19.24 2.57
CA GLY A 676 52.00 -19.02 3.90
C GLY A 676 51.02 -18.55 4.98
N ASN A 677 51.57 -17.98 6.04
CA ASN A 677 50.80 -17.39 7.14
C ASN A 677 50.41 -15.97 6.77
N PHE A 678 49.18 -15.61 7.11
CA PHE A 678 48.66 -14.25 7.01
C PHE A 678 48.55 -13.65 8.42
N SER A 679 49.16 -12.52 8.62
CA SER A 679 49.07 -11.77 9.85
C SER A 679 48.74 -10.33 9.56
N GLY A 680 48.02 -9.71 10.47
CA GLY A 680 47.69 -8.29 10.39
C GLY A 680 47.14 -7.76 11.71
N ASN A 681 46.80 -6.50 11.68
CA ASN A 681 46.37 -5.77 12.88
C ASN A 681 44.99 -5.19 12.63
N VAL A 682 44.14 -5.27 13.66
CA VAL A 682 42.90 -4.54 13.75
C VAL A 682 43.11 -3.37 14.70
N LYS A 683 42.79 -2.17 14.23
CA LYS A 683 42.92 -0.96 15.04
C LYS A 683 41.77 -0.81 16.02
N GLU A 684 41.97 -0.04 17.06
CA GLU A 684 40.98 0.22 18.10
C GLU A 684 39.70 0.88 17.50
N ASP A 685 39.86 1.77 16.55
CA ASP A 685 38.77 2.47 15.89
C ASP A 685 37.93 1.56 14.94
N GLN A 686 38.42 0.35 14.68
CA GLN A 686 37.73 -0.67 13.88
C GLN A 686 36.93 -1.67 14.74
N LEU A 687 37.06 -1.62 16.05
CA LEU A 687 36.39 -2.48 17.00
C LEU A 687 35.25 -1.73 17.71
N LEU A 688 34.14 -2.41 17.88
CA LEU A 688 33.05 -1.96 18.75
C LEU A 688 33.28 -2.48 20.16
N PRO A 689 32.88 -1.76 21.20
CA PRO A 689 32.87 -2.31 22.56
C PRO A 689 31.98 -3.58 22.58
N GLY A 690 32.45 -4.62 23.26
CA GLY A 690 31.76 -5.91 23.31
C GLY A 690 32.15 -6.85 22.15
N TYR A 691 31.23 -7.74 21.73
CA TYR A 691 31.54 -8.73 20.71
C TYR A 691 31.68 -8.13 19.31
N ASN A 692 32.83 -8.45 18.68
CA ASN A 692 33.10 -8.16 17.28
C ASN A 692 33.20 -9.48 16.51
N GLN A 693 32.58 -9.51 15.33
CA GLN A 693 32.67 -10.63 14.40
C GLN A 693 33.87 -10.38 13.47
N LEU A 694 34.85 -11.25 13.51
CA LEU A 694 35.93 -11.28 12.56
C LEU A 694 35.66 -12.40 11.54
N GLU A 695 35.81 -12.09 10.27
CA GLU A 695 35.60 -13.01 9.17
C GLU A 695 36.85 -13.05 8.29
N PHE A 696 37.38 -14.26 8.07
CA PHE A 696 38.57 -14.53 7.28
C PHE A 696 38.16 -15.29 6.02
N ILE A 697 38.20 -14.63 4.86
CA ILE A 697 37.72 -15.18 3.61
C ILE A 697 38.88 -15.33 2.65
N VAL A 698 38.99 -16.48 1.99
CA VAL A 698 39.85 -16.66 0.82
C VAL A 698 38.96 -17.09 -0.34
N GLN A 699 38.94 -16.28 -1.38
CA GLN A 699 38.05 -16.49 -2.51
C GLN A 699 38.75 -16.23 -3.86
N ASN A 700 38.25 -16.88 -4.91
CA ASN A 700 38.59 -16.53 -6.26
C ASN A 700 37.68 -15.39 -6.75
N PRO A 701 38.22 -14.20 -7.08
CA PRO A 701 37.41 -13.07 -7.47
C PRO A 701 36.70 -13.25 -8.81
N ASP A 702 37.21 -14.12 -9.71
CA ASP A 702 36.67 -14.26 -11.06
C ASP A 702 35.36 -15.09 -11.08
N ASN A 703 35.26 -16.06 -10.20
CA ASN A 703 34.11 -16.96 -10.14
C ASN A 703 33.44 -17.04 -8.75
N GLY A 704 33.90 -16.22 -7.79
CA GLY A 704 33.38 -16.18 -6.42
C GLY A 704 33.60 -17.46 -5.60
N LYS A 705 34.33 -18.43 -6.10
CA LYS A 705 34.58 -19.68 -5.35
C LYS A 705 35.35 -19.38 -4.06
N ILE A 706 34.82 -19.86 -2.94
CA ILE A 706 35.38 -19.65 -1.61
C ILE A 706 36.21 -20.87 -1.21
N LEU A 707 37.44 -20.63 -0.78
CA LEU A 707 38.35 -21.65 -0.21
C LEU A 707 38.28 -21.67 1.31
N ALA A 708 38.14 -20.52 1.95
CA ALA A 708 38.02 -20.40 3.40
C ALA A 708 37.02 -19.28 3.71
N ASP A 709 36.19 -19.52 4.70
CA ASP A 709 35.28 -18.56 5.31
C ASP A 709 35.17 -18.93 6.78
N ILE A 710 35.95 -18.27 7.61
CA ILE A 710 36.08 -18.58 9.02
C ILE A 710 35.62 -17.38 9.81
N GLN A 711 34.69 -17.60 10.70
CA GLN A 711 34.20 -16.58 11.61
C GLN A 711 34.72 -16.82 13.01
N LYS A 712 35.23 -15.76 13.63
CA LYS A 712 35.65 -15.70 15.05
C LYS A 712 34.99 -14.54 15.73
N PHE A 713 34.65 -14.72 16.98
CA PHE A 713 34.10 -13.66 17.81
C PHE A 713 35.15 -13.22 18.81
N TYR A 714 35.37 -11.92 18.93
CA TYR A 714 36.29 -11.29 19.83
C TYR A 714 35.58 -10.25 20.69
N PHE A 715 35.68 -10.40 21.99
CA PHE A 715 35.13 -9.45 22.95
C PHE A 715 36.15 -8.34 23.22
N TYR A 716 35.89 -7.14 22.71
CA TYR A 716 36.74 -5.98 22.97
C TYR A 716 36.26 -5.26 24.22
N ASN A 717 37.10 -5.31 25.29
CA ASN A 717 36.86 -4.63 26.56
C ASN A 717 37.43 -3.20 26.49
N LYS A 718 36.61 -2.24 26.01
CA LYS A 718 37.00 -0.83 25.96
C LYS A 718 37.17 -0.26 27.37
N THR A 719 38.26 0.44 27.61
CA THR A 719 38.51 1.12 28.90
C THR A 719 37.56 2.31 29.07
N GLY A 720 36.94 2.44 30.27
CA GLY A 720 36.04 3.52 30.61
C GLY A 720 34.54 3.22 30.36
N ALA A 721 33.72 4.23 30.47
CA ALA A 721 32.27 4.10 30.27
C ALA A 721 31.95 3.86 28.79
N VAL A 722 31.05 2.92 28.54
CA VAL A 722 30.64 2.48 27.19
C VAL A 722 29.16 2.76 26.98
N LYS A 723 28.83 3.40 25.89
CA LYS A 723 27.44 3.64 25.50
C LYS A 723 26.81 2.39 24.85
N LEU A 724 25.58 2.05 25.19
CA LEU A 724 24.87 0.96 24.50
C LEU A 724 24.62 1.25 23.01
N THR A 725 24.63 2.50 22.59
CA THR A 725 24.57 2.89 21.17
C THR A 725 25.77 2.40 20.35
N GLU A 726 26.93 2.28 21.02
CA GLU A 726 28.16 1.76 20.43
C GLU A 726 28.31 0.25 20.65
N PHE A 727 27.55 -0.32 21.61
CA PHE A 727 27.67 -1.72 22.00
C PHE A 727 26.78 -2.60 21.09
N PRO A 728 27.28 -3.73 20.54
CA PRO A 728 26.48 -4.64 19.74
C PRO A 728 25.44 -5.37 20.60
N TYR A 729 24.19 -5.40 20.16
CA TYR A 729 23.17 -6.24 20.78
C TYR A 729 23.24 -7.67 20.24
N ALA A 730 23.00 -8.65 21.11
CA ALA A 730 22.98 -10.08 20.74
C ALA A 730 21.70 -10.45 19.99
N SER A 731 20.59 -9.86 20.39
CA SER A 731 19.30 -10.01 19.70
C SER A 731 18.39 -8.82 19.99
N HIS A 732 17.48 -8.55 19.06
CA HIS A 732 16.45 -7.54 19.20
C HIS A 732 15.14 -8.02 18.59
N LYS A 733 14.02 -7.71 19.27
CA LYS A 733 12.65 -7.91 18.79
C LYS A 733 11.82 -6.72 19.21
N GLN A 734 10.92 -6.26 18.36
CA GLN A 734 9.95 -5.23 18.71
C GLN A 734 8.65 -5.36 17.92
N GLY A 735 7.61 -4.68 18.39
CA GLY A 735 6.25 -4.80 17.86
C GLY A 735 6.10 -4.18 16.48
N TRP A 736 6.77 -3.05 16.25
CA TRP A 736 6.73 -2.33 14.98
C TRP A 736 8.06 -1.60 14.74
N GLY A 737 8.43 -1.44 13.45
CA GLY A 737 9.66 -0.74 13.06
C GLY A 737 10.94 -1.51 13.39
N SER A 738 12.04 -0.81 13.64
CA SER A 738 13.35 -1.32 13.99
C SER A 738 13.97 -0.54 15.15
N LEU A 739 14.97 -1.11 15.83
CA LEU A 739 15.73 -0.39 16.87
C LEU A 739 16.53 0.75 16.21
N HIS A 740 16.31 1.96 16.68
CA HIS A 740 17.04 3.15 16.22
C HIS A 740 18.13 3.55 17.20
N LYS A 741 19.26 4.03 16.67
CA LYS A 741 20.40 4.52 17.44
C LYS A 741 20.58 6.00 17.18
N ASN A 742 20.59 6.81 18.23
CA ASN A 742 20.78 8.27 18.19
C ASN A 742 19.72 9.03 17.39
N GLU A 743 18.58 8.41 17.20
CA GLU A 743 17.38 9.00 16.58
C GLU A 743 16.14 8.27 17.10
N SER A 744 14.99 8.94 17.07
CA SER A 744 13.71 8.36 17.44
C SER A 744 13.25 7.33 16.40
N ILE A 745 12.18 6.61 16.66
CA ILE A 745 11.56 5.64 15.71
C ILE A 745 11.20 6.31 14.38
N GLU A 746 10.81 7.57 14.40
CA GLU A 746 10.45 8.35 13.21
C GLU A 746 11.69 9.03 12.55
N GLY A 747 12.90 8.83 13.06
CA GLY A 747 14.15 9.37 12.52
C GLY A 747 14.43 10.83 12.88
N HIS A 748 13.93 11.30 14.02
CA HIS A 748 14.18 12.64 14.55
C HIS A 748 15.11 12.59 15.78
N ASN A 749 15.44 13.75 16.34
CA ASN A 749 16.02 13.80 17.68
C ASN A 749 14.96 13.34 18.69
N PHE A 750 15.37 12.55 19.69
CA PHE A 750 14.47 12.15 20.78
C PHE A 750 13.84 13.38 21.44
N LYS A 751 12.55 13.31 21.71
CA LYS A 751 11.82 14.39 22.37
C LYS A 751 11.06 13.87 23.56
N VAL A 752 11.56 14.17 24.77
CA VAL A 752 10.92 13.78 26.03
C VAL A 752 10.90 14.97 26.98
N ASP A 753 9.78 15.21 27.67
CA ASP A 753 9.59 16.35 28.60
C ASP A 753 9.84 17.70 27.91
N ASN A 754 9.39 17.86 26.65
CA ASN A 754 9.64 19.01 25.78
C ASN A 754 11.14 19.36 25.59
N LYS A 755 12.04 18.42 25.79
CA LYS A 755 13.48 18.58 25.57
C LYS A 755 13.97 17.60 24.52
N PHE A 756 14.95 18.07 23.73
CA PHE A 756 15.56 17.26 22.71
C PHE A 756 16.85 16.61 23.19
N TYR A 757 17.03 15.35 22.81
CA TYR A 757 18.24 14.56 23.10
C TYR A 757 18.74 13.94 21.79
N SER A 758 20.06 13.78 21.66
CA SER A 758 20.70 13.30 20.44
C SER A 758 21.41 11.96 20.60
N GLU A 759 21.40 11.39 21.80
CA GLU A 759 22.12 10.15 22.09
C GLU A 759 21.25 9.18 22.87
N GLY A 760 21.04 7.99 22.30
CA GLY A 760 20.20 6.98 22.91
C GLY A 760 19.80 5.86 21.94
N LEU A 761 18.89 5.02 22.40
CA LEU A 761 18.23 3.97 21.61
C LEU A 761 16.73 4.25 21.64
N SER A 762 16.06 4.12 20.50
CA SER A 762 14.60 4.16 20.42
C SER A 762 14.07 2.83 19.97
N THR A 763 12.99 2.39 20.61
CA THR A 763 12.32 1.12 20.33
C THR A 763 10.82 1.27 20.44
N HIS A 764 10.09 0.36 19.83
CA HIS A 764 8.64 0.32 19.90
C HIS A 764 8.16 -0.88 20.72
N ALA A 765 7.31 -0.69 21.71
CA ALA A 765 6.75 -1.80 22.48
C ALA A 765 5.85 -2.70 21.57
N ALA A 766 5.77 -4.03 21.79
CA ALA A 766 6.54 -4.80 22.77
C ALA A 766 7.95 -5.05 22.25
N SER A 767 8.96 -4.65 23.01
CA SER A 767 10.35 -4.85 22.60
C SER A 767 11.20 -5.57 23.63
N GLU A 768 12.21 -6.25 23.12
CA GLU A 768 13.25 -6.91 23.92
C GLU A 768 14.59 -6.76 23.19
N THR A 769 15.55 -6.10 23.84
CA THR A 769 16.92 -5.94 23.36
C THR A 769 17.90 -6.58 24.33
N VAL A 770 18.72 -7.51 23.83
CA VAL A 770 19.65 -8.32 24.65
C VAL A 770 21.08 -7.93 24.36
N PHE A 771 21.86 -7.69 25.40
CA PHE A 771 23.28 -7.35 25.32
C PHE A 771 24.10 -8.37 26.12
N ASN A 772 25.11 -8.99 25.50
CA ASN A 772 26.08 -9.87 26.18
C ASN A 772 27.21 -9.01 26.73
N ILE A 773 27.16 -8.72 28.02
CA ILE A 773 28.12 -7.81 28.70
C ILE A 773 29.22 -8.54 29.48
N GLU A 774 29.15 -9.89 29.53
CA GLU A 774 30.22 -10.78 30.00
C GLU A 774 30.75 -10.48 31.41
N GLY A 775 29.96 -9.90 32.30
CA GLY A 775 30.37 -9.56 33.65
C GLY A 775 31.44 -8.45 33.73
N LYS A 776 31.66 -7.68 32.66
CA LYS A 776 32.73 -6.68 32.55
C LYS A 776 32.36 -5.30 33.11
N PHE A 777 31.13 -5.12 33.50
CA PHE A 777 30.60 -3.83 33.95
C PHE A 777 29.97 -3.95 35.34
N LYS A 778 30.08 -2.88 36.14
CA LYS A 778 29.53 -2.84 37.49
C LYS A 778 28.24 -2.07 37.60
N THR A 779 28.08 -1.07 36.75
CA THR A 779 26.91 -0.17 36.82
C THR A 779 26.33 0.07 35.44
N PHE A 780 24.98 0.11 35.36
CA PHE A 780 24.23 0.53 34.21
C PHE A 780 23.40 1.77 34.52
N LYS A 781 23.60 2.85 33.75
CA LYS A 781 22.86 4.10 33.89
C LYS A 781 22.15 4.47 32.60
N MET A 782 20.90 4.94 32.70
CA MET A 782 20.17 5.55 31.57
C MET A 782 19.05 6.45 32.08
N ALA A 783 18.58 7.31 31.21
CA ALA A 783 17.25 7.92 31.35
C ALA A 783 16.28 7.31 30.33
N TYR A 784 14.98 7.40 30.57
CA TYR A 784 13.98 6.83 29.70
C TYR A 784 12.68 7.62 29.72
N GLY A 785 11.93 7.55 28.65
CA GLY A 785 10.62 8.17 28.50
C GLY A 785 9.91 7.71 27.24
N LEU A 786 8.64 8.14 27.06
CA LEU A 786 7.95 8.04 25.79
C LEU A 786 8.31 9.24 24.93
N ASP A 787 8.63 9.00 23.65
CA ASP A 787 8.89 10.07 22.70
C ASP A 787 7.60 10.84 22.41
N GLU A 788 7.71 12.18 22.38
CA GLU A 788 6.60 13.10 22.11
C GLU A 788 6.42 13.39 20.62
N GLU A 789 7.05 12.61 19.73
CA GLU A 789 6.83 12.73 18.28
C GLU A 789 5.45 12.26 17.85
N SER A 790 4.86 11.30 18.58
CA SER A 790 3.47 10.86 18.41
C SER A 790 2.81 10.69 19.79
N LEU A 791 1.65 11.32 19.99
CA LEU A 791 1.00 11.44 21.31
C LEU A 791 -0.22 10.52 21.45
N CYS A 792 -0.16 9.29 20.95
CA CYS A 792 -1.28 8.34 21.00
C CYS A 792 -1.06 7.12 21.90
N SER A 793 0.12 6.95 22.54
CA SER A 793 0.39 5.85 23.45
C SER A 793 -0.51 5.91 24.70
N ASP A 794 -1.04 4.76 25.11
CA ASP A 794 -1.77 4.60 26.36
C ASP A 794 -0.82 4.35 27.57
N GLY A 795 0.48 4.32 27.30
CA GLY A 795 1.56 4.13 28.25
C GLY A 795 2.26 2.78 28.09
N VAL A 796 3.45 2.70 28.65
CA VAL A 796 4.33 1.54 28.59
C VAL A 796 4.87 1.18 29.95
N GLN A 797 5.48 -0.01 30.07
CA GLN A 797 6.25 -0.46 31.22
C GLN A 797 7.64 -0.87 30.77
N LEU A 798 8.67 -0.36 31.42
CA LEU A 798 10.04 -0.73 31.16
C LEU A 798 10.53 -1.74 32.19
N GLN A 799 11.20 -2.81 31.74
CA GLN A 799 11.93 -3.74 32.61
C GLN A 799 13.39 -3.83 32.18
N VAL A 800 14.28 -3.90 33.15
CA VAL A 800 15.69 -4.25 32.96
C VAL A 800 15.95 -5.59 33.64
N LEU A 801 16.49 -6.54 32.87
CA LEU A 801 16.80 -7.88 33.37
C LEU A 801 18.31 -8.10 33.37
N ALA A 802 18.81 -8.72 34.45
CA ALA A 802 20.15 -9.24 34.59
C ALA A 802 20.10 -10.77 34.60
N ASP A 803 20.74 -11.44 33.64
CA ASP A 803 20.76 -12.89 33.49
C ASP A 803 19.34 -13.51 33.56
N GLY A 804 18.38 -12.84 32.90
CA GLY A 804 16.98 -13.25 32.87
C GLY A 804 16.14 -12.87 34.08
N LYS A 805 16.73 -12.30 35.15
CA LYS A 805 16.00 -11.85 36.34
C LYS A 805 15.75 -10.36 36.28
N VAL A 806 14.50 -9.94 36.51
CA VAL A 806 14.13 -8.52 36.57
C VAL A 806 14.82 -7.86 37.75
N ILE A 807 15.65 -6.87 37.45
CA ILE A 807 16.37 -6.04 38.44
C ILE A 807 15.79 -4.63 38.55
N PHE A 808 15.00 -4.22 37.58
CA PHE A 808 14.28 -2.97 37.58
C PHE A 808 12.96 -3.13 36.85
N ASP A 809 11.91 -2.53 37.41
CA ASP A 809 10.59 -2.43 36.83
C ASP A 809 10.08 -1.00 37.06
N SER A 810 9.77 -0.29 35.97
CA SER A 810 9.31 1.10 36.04
C SER A 810 7.89 1.24 36.56
N GLY A 811 7.10 0.14 36.60
CA GLY A 811 5.65 0.24 36.56
C GLY A 811 5.20 0.94 35.26
N SER A 812 3.92 1.18 35.15
CA SER A 812 3.39 1.90 33.98
C SER A 812 3.81 3.38 33.98
N PHE A 813 4.16 3.92 32.81
CA PHE A 813 4.41 5.35 32.61
C PHE A 813 3.88 5.80 31.25
N SER A 814 3.57 7.08 31.17
CA SER A 814 3.08 7.76 29.98
C SER A 814 3.99 8.96 29.68
N TYR A 815 3.57 9.79 28.71
CA TYR A 815 4.26 11.04 28.36
C TYR A 815 4.52 11.93 29.56
N GLY A 816 5.58 12.72 29.50
CA GLY A 816 5.93 13.70 30.50
C GLY A 816 7.37 13.58 30.96
N LYS A 817 7.65 13.65 32.27
CA LYS A 817 8.99 13.76 32.79
C LYS A 817 9.89 12.61 32.40
N LEU A 818 11.09 12.94 31.92
CA LEU A 818 12.19 12.00 31.76
C LEU A 818 12.53 11.36 33.12
N LYS A 819 12.57 10.04 33.16
CA LYS A 819 12.93 9.25 34.34
C LYS A 819 14.37 8.72 34.15
N SER A 820 15.06 8.45 35.25
CA SER A 820 16.41 7.91 35.21
C SER A 820 16.57 6.71 36.14
N LEU A 821 17.49 5.84 35.79
CA LEU A 821 17.89 4.69 36.62
C LEU A 821 19.42 4.59 36.73
N ASP A 822 19.85 3.98 37.81
CA ASP A 822 21.24 3.65 38.11
C ASP A 822 21.24 2.29 38.80
N LEU A 823 21.73 1.25 38.12
CA LEU A 823 21.60 -0.14 38.54
C LEU A 823 22.98 -0.80 38.71
N SER A 824 23.15 -1.56 39.77
CA SER A 824 24.29 -2.47 39.88
C SER A 824 24.08 -3.68 38.98
N ILE A 825 25.08 -3.94 38.14
CA ILE A 825 25.13 -5.07 37.21
C ILE A 825 26.42 -5.85 37.32
N GLU A 826 27.02 -5.83 38.51
CA GLU A 826 28.26 -6.54 38.77
C GLU A 826 28.11 -8.05 38.54
N ASN A 827 29.04 -8.64 37.77
CA ASN A 827 29.03 -10.06 37.34
C ASN A 827 27.87 -10.49 36.42
N VAL A 828 27.06 -9.57 35.93
CA VAL A 828 25.97 -9.86 34.99
C VAL A 828 26.57 -10.24 33.63
N GLN A 829 26.15 -11.38 33.08
CA GLN A 829 26.60 -11.88 31.79
C GLN A 829 25.74 -11.28 30.66
N VAL A 830 24.42 -11.21 30.87
CA VAL A 830 23.43 -10.78 29.88
C VAL A 830 22.54 -9.69 30.48
N LEU A 831 22.56 -8.52 29.86
CA LEU A 831 21.65 -7.41 30.16
C LEU A 831 20.52 -7.37 29.13
N THR A 832 19.27 -7.29 29.57
CA THR A 832 18.12 -7.22 28.69
C THR A 832 17.27 -6.00 29.03
N LEU A 833 16.93 -5.21 28.02
CA LEU A 833 15.97 -4.12 28.11
C LEU A 833 14.66 -4.54 27.46
N LYS A 834 13.53 -4.40 28.17
CA LYS A 834 12.19 -4.70 27.67
C LYS A 834 11.28 -3.50 27.79
N ALA A 835 10.60 -3.14 26.69
CA ALA A 835 9.46 -2.24 26.74
C ALA A 835 8.19 -3.04 26.51
N LEU A 836 7.27 -2.98 27.46
CA LEU A 836 6.02 -3.74 27.45
C LEU A 836 4.85 -2.77 27.24
N PRO A 837 3.92 -3.06 26.32
CA PRO A 837 2.73 -2.25 26.14
C PRO A 837 1.77 -2.44 27.31
N LEU A 838 0.84 -1.48 27.51
CA LEU A 838 -0.23 -1.63 28.50
C LEU A 838 -1.45 -2.34 27.87
N LYS A 839 -2.27 -1.64 27.11
CA LYS A 839 -3.47 -2.23 26.47
C LYS A 839 -3.25 -2.53 25.00
N ASN A 840 -2.55 -1.64 24.32
CA ASN A 840 -2.19 -1.79 22.90
C ASN A 840 -0.71 -1.40 22.70
N ILE A 841 -0.23 -1.41 21.47
CA ILE A 841 1.15 -1.02 21.12
C ILE A 841 1.21 0.33 20.38
N ASP A 842 0.10 1.03 20.24
CA ASP A 842 0.01 2.19 19.38
C ASP A 842 0.84 3.35 19.93
N CYS A 843 1.72 3.89 19.09
CA CYS A 843 2.64 4.98 19.42
C CYS A 843 3.52 4.73 20.66
N ASP A 844 3.81 3.49 20.98
CA ASP A 844 4.63 3.13 22.14
C ASP A 844 6.11 3.29 21.83
N HIS A 845 6.51 4.52 21.42
CA HIS A 845 7.89 4.87 21.11
C HIS A 845 8.65 5.15 22.41
N VAL A 846 9.52 4.23 22.78
CA VAL A 846 10.27 4.29 24.03
C VAL A 846 11.73 4.68 23.77
N ASP A 847 12.16 5.76 24.38
CA ASP A 847 13.52 6.25 24.28
C ASP A 847 14.34 5.89 25.52
N PHE A 848 15.48 5.29 25.28
CA PHE A 848 16.53 5.04 26.26
C PHE A 848 17.64 6.08 26.05
N ILE A 849 17.62 7.15 26.83
CA ILE A 849 18.51 8.29 26.65
C ILE A 849 19.82 8.04 27.44
N ASN A 850 20.94 8.20 26.75
CA ASN A 850 22.29 8.01 27.28
C ASN A 850 22.51 6.68 28.01
N PRO A 851 22.09 5.53 27.48
CA PRO A 851 22.26 4.24 28.13
C PRO A 851 23.76 3.88 28.19
N THR A 852 24.32 3.80 29.39
CA THR A 852 25.76 3.73 29.60
C THR A 852 26.13 2.58 30.56
N LEU A 853 27.07 1.75 30.14
CA LEU A 853 27.74 0.72 30.94
C LEU A 853 29.00 1.31 31.54
N ILE A 854 29.23 1.07 32.83
CA ILE A 854 30.41 1.57 33.60
C ILE A 854 31.14 0.35 34.17
N PRO A 855 32.46 0.18 33.87
CA PRO A 855 33.30 -0.93 34.36
C PRO A 855 33.41 -1.06 35.87
#